data_bc8f037fe5ff48695898b46f7c4518f9
#
_entry.id   bc8f037fe5ff48695898b46f7c4518f9
#
_cell.length_a   1.000
_cell.length_b   1.000
_cell.length_c   1.000
_cell.angle_alpha   90.00
_cell.angle_beta   90.00
_cell.angle_gamma   90.00
#
_symmetry.space_group_name_H-M   'P 1'
#
loop_
_entity.id
_entity.type
_entity.pdbx_description
1 polymer ?
#
loop_
_entity_poly.entity_id
_entity_poly.type
_entity_poly.pdbx_seq_one_letter_code
_entity_poly.pdbx_strand_id
1 'polypeptide(L)'
;MLVARRRRKSRMEESKKKKFTVRFEPSGLKVEVPSGTILLDAARKAGIYLSSICGGDGYCGKCKVIIDEGQFQSRPTSLLTPDETRQNIVLACQTKVLSDLTITVPRSHTLETSQILMDTDAHRFSELTGEPEAGVFEFDPLVQKICIEMSAPTVHDHTADHERLYVAIREQIDAPIMQTGFRILQNLSRVLIEEDYKVAVTVGRRGGTTEVIEVEPTKRGKTNFAAAVDLGTTTVVAHLINLTNGTTIDTEATYNSQINFGEDYIRRIIYAEENNAFDEMQNRIVNDVNSLVATLAARRKIDLQDITTIICAGNTAMVHFLLNLDPTRIRREPYTALASFVPPIRAAEAGIQINKRGLLYCLPSVAAYVGSDIVAGVLTTRIYTKKGISLFIDIGTNGEVVLGNRDWMVCASSSAGPAFEGSGVKDGMRAGAGAIEKLTILNDGSIELRTIGNTRPVGICGSGLLDTLAELFVNGIIDRTGRFKTNGEPRLTEGDEGRQFQLVPPGNNHQEIVITQPDIDNLVRSKAGVFAAIRVLMESTQTKLEDLDAIYLAGGFGNFLNIRQAVTIGMLPDVPLEKIQFVGNTSIAGAKTVLLSQKALKAAEKIAKSMTYFDLMSHIGYMDEFIRASFLPHTDLSLFPSVTESVKR
;
A
#
# COMPACT_ATOMS: atom_id res chain seq x y z
N MET A 1 -19.28 0.84 33.76
CA MET A 1 -19.99 -0.37 34.25
C MET A 1 -21.22 -0.76 33.42
N LEU A 2 -22.06 0.14 32.96
CA LEU A 2 -23.24 -0.15 32.12
C LEU A 2 -22.89 -0.70 30.72
N VAL A 3 -21.82 -0.22 30.09
CA VAL A 3 -21.34 -0.69 28.77
C VAL A 3 -20.79 -2.12 28.85
N ALA A 4 -20.04 -2.44 29.91
CA ALA A 4 -19.53 -3.79 30.14
C ALA A 4 -20.65 -4.83 30.41
N ARG A 5 -21.75 -4.40 31.07
CA ARG A 5 -22.92 -5.27 31.28
C ARG A 5 -23.75 -5.53 30.01
N ARG A 6 -23.87 -4.52 29.12
CA ARG A 6 -24.49 -4.70 27.79
C ARG A 6 -23.68 -5.65 26.91
N ARG A 7 -22.34 -5.52 26.90
CA ARG A 7 -21.44 -6.40 26.14
C ARG A 7 -21.47 -7.86 26.63
N ARG A 8 -21.55 -8.09 27.95
CA ARG A 8 -21.70 -9.45 28.51
C ARG A 8 -23.04 -10.09 28.14
N LYS A 9 -24.12 -9.29 28.08
CA LYS A 9 -25.44 -9.78 27.69
C LYS A 9 -25.51 -10.13 26.21
N SER A 10 -24.93 -9.34 25.32
CA SER A 10 -24.84 -9.63 23.88
C SER A 10 -24.00 -10.87 23.57
N ARG A 11 -22.84 -11.03 24.22
CA ARG A 11 -22.02 -12.26 24.09
C ARG A 11 -22.72 -13.52 24.64
N MET A 12 -23.51 -13.41 25.69
CA MET A 12 -24.29 -14.55 26.22
C MET A 12 -25.52 -14.89 25.35
N GLU A 13 -26.09 -13.92 24.62
CA GLU A 13 -27.16 -14.14 23.65
C GLU A 13 -26.63 -14.74 22.34
N GLU A 14 -25.44 -14.39 21.88
CA GLU A 14 -24.78 -15.02 20.73
C GLU A 14 -24.41 -16.49 20.98
N SER A 15 -24.02 -16.85 22.20
CA SER A 15 -23.68 -18.24 22.54
C SER A 15 -24.89 -19.22 22.54
N LYS A 16 -26.13 -18.70 22.46
CA LYS A 16 -27.36 -19.50 22.39
C LYS A 16 -27.95 -19.65 20.99
N LYS A 17 -27.44 -18.96 19.98
CA LYS A 17 -27.90 -19.07 18.59
C LYS A 17 -27.38 -20.36 17.97
N LYS A 18 -28.25 -21.07 17.25
CA LYS A 18 -27.86 -22.23 16.44
C LYS A 18 -26.77 -21.80 15.46
N LYS A 19 -25.67 -22.56 15.40
CA LYS A 19 -24.57 -22.31 14.45
C LYS A 19 -24.80 -23.09 13.18
N PHE A 20 -24.34 -22.52 12.06
CA PHE A 20 -24.40 -23.11 10.73
C PHE A 20 -23.04 -23.05 10.06
N THR A 21 -22.77 -24.03 9.21
CA THR A 21 -21.56 -24.10 8.41
C THR A 21 -21.79 -23.44 7.04
N VAL A 22 -20.96 -22.49 6.68
CA VAL A 22 -20.93 -21.90 5.35
C VAL A 22 -19.70 -22.41 4.62
N ARG A 23 -19.89 -23.05 3.47
CA ARG A 23 -18.84 -23.57 2.60
C ARG A 23 -18.75 -22.71 1.34
N PHE A 24 -17.54 -22.32 0.99
CA PHE A 24 -17.26 -21.47 -0.16
C PHE A 24 -16.51 -22.25 -1.25
N GLU A 25 -17.08 -22.30 -2.45
CA GLU A 25 -16.47 -22.92 -3.63
C GLU A 25 -15.94 -21.82 -4.57
N PRO A 26 -14.83 -22.06 -5.31
CA PRO A 26 -14.08 -23.32 -5.45
C PRO A 26 -13.00 -23.54 -4.36
N SER A 27 -12.84 -22.64 -3.38
CA SER A 27 -11.77 -22.73 -2.36
C SER A 27 -11.92 -23.91 -1.40
N GLY A 28 -13.14 -24.44 -1.24
CA GLY A 28 -13.48 -25.48 -0.26
C GLY A 28 -13.43 -25.02 1.20
N LEU A 29 -13.17 -23.74 1.48
CA LEU A 29 -13.07 -23.20 2.83
C LEU A 29 -14.43 -23.22 3.54
N LYS A 30 -14.40 -23.48 4.84
CA LYS A 30 -15.60 -23.58 5.69
C LYS A 30 -15.47 -22.70 6.91
N VAL A 31 -16.60 -22.11 7.34
CA VAL A 31 -16.67 -21.33 8.56
C VAL A 31 -17.98 -21.62 9.30
N GLU A 32 -17.92 -21.70 10.62
CA GLU A 32 -19.12 -21.78 11.47
C GLU A 32 -19.54 -20.38 11.92
N VAL A 33 -20.80 -20.04 11.69
CA VAL A 33 -21.38 -18.75 12.06
C VAL A 33 -22.74 -18.91 12.75
N PRO A 34 -23.11 -18.00 13.68
CA PRO A 34 -24.45 -17.98 14.28
C PRO A 34 -25.52 -17.72 13.23
N SER A 35 -26.72 -18.28 13.45
CA SER A 35 -27.90 -17.96 12.63
C SER A 35 -28.15 -16.45 12.55
N GLY A 36 -28.39 -15.93 11.33
CA GLY A 36 -28.61 -14.52 11.04
C GLY A 36 -27.36 -13.70 10.80
N THR A 37 -26.17 -14.34 10.79
CA THR A 37 -24.92 -13.68 10.36
C THR A 37 -25.04 -13.22 8.91
N ILE A 38 -24.54 -12.04 8.61
CA ILE A 38 -24.44 -11.53 7.23
C ILE A 38 -23.41 -12.37 6.46
N LEU A 39 -23.74 -12.76 5.24
CA LEU A 39 -22.93 -13.65 4.44
C LEU A 39 -21.54 -13.06 4.09
N LEU A 40 -21.46 -11.76 3.89
CA LEU A 40 -20.20 -11.06 3.72
C LEU A 40 -19.28 -11.20 4.93
N ASP A 41 -19.85 -11.17 6.16
CA ASP A 41 -19.07 -11.35 7.39
C ASP A 41 -18.65 -12.82 7.59
N ALA A 42 -19.47 -13.77 7.12
CA ALA A 42 -19.07 -15.18 7.07
C ALA A 42 -17.89 -15.40 6.11
N ALA A 43 -17.92 -14.77 4.91
CA ALA A 43 -16.81 -14.82 3.96
C ALA A 43 -15.51 -14.22 4.55
N ARG A 44 -15.62 -13.05 5.19
CA ARG A 44 -14.48 -12.41 5.90
C ARG A 44 -13.88 -13.33 6.97
N LYS A 45 -14.71 -13.97 7.79
CA LYS A 45 -14.24 -14.93 8.80
C LYS A 45 -13.59 -16.16 8.20
N ALA A 46 -14.03 -16.60 7.03
CA ALA A 46 -13.42 -17.70 6.29
C ALA A 46 -12.11 -17.27 5.59
N GLY A 47 -11.75 -15.98 5.60
CA GLY A 47 -10.60 -15.45 4.87
C GLY A 47 -10.85 -15.31 3.36
N ILE A 48 -12.12 -15.29 2.94
CA ILE A 48 -12.51 -15.15 1.53
C ILE A 48 -12.76 -13.68 1.23
N TYR A 49 -12.06 -13.17 0.25
CA TYR A 49 -12.32 -11.85 -0.29
C TYR A 49 -13.57 -11.87 -1.17
N LEU A 50 -14.49 -10.97 -0.91
CA LEU A 50 -15.60 -10.61 -1.81
C LEU A 50 -15.51 -9.12 -2.07
N SER A 51 -15.40 -8.72 -3.33
CA SER A 51 -15.37 -7.31 -3.71
C SER A 51 -16.59 -6.60 -3.10
N SER A 52 -16.34 -5.58 -2.29
CA SER A 52 -17.40 -4.82 -1.62
C SER A 52 -16.98 -3.36 -1.43
N ILE A 53 -16.91 -2.64 -2.55
CA ILE A 53 -16.47 -1.23 -2.60
C ILE A 53 -17.23 -0.35 -1.60
N CYS A 54 -18.51 -0.65 -1.36
CA CYS A 54 -19.32 0.04 -0.35
C CYS A 54 -19.10 -0.44 1.09
N GLY A 55 -18.12 -1.32 1.34
CA GLY A 55 -17.88 -1.85 2.70
C GLY A 55 -18.97 -2.76 3.26
N GLY A 56 -20.06 -2.96 2.53
CA GLY A 56 -21.22 -3.75 2.98
C GLY A 56 -22.53 -2.96 3.03
N ASP A 57 -22.52 -1.66 2.67
CA ASP A 57 -23.71 -0.78 2.75
C ASP A 57 -24.80 -1.09 1.70
N GLY A 58 -24.51 -1.95 0.72
CA GLY A 58 -25.52 -2.50 -0.19
C GLY A 58 -25.85 -1.66 -1.41
N TYR A 59 -25.02 -0.67 -1.78
CA TYR A 59 -25.29 0.19 -2.94
C TYR A 59 -24.37 -0.02 -4.14
N CYS A 60 -23.27 -0.80 -4.03
CA CYS A 60 -22.33 -0.98 -5.14
C CYS A 60 -22.58 -2.21 -6.01
N GLY A 61 -23.37 -3.19 -5.55
CA GLY A 61 -23.68 -4.41 -6.29
C GLY A 61 -22.53 -5.40 -6.51
N LYS A 62 -21.33 -5.15 -5.95
CA LYS A 62 -20.10 -5.90 -6.31
C LYS A 62 -19.91 -7.21 -5.51
N CYS A 63 -20.59 -7.44 -4.38
CA CYS A 63 -20.44 -8.64 -3.57
C CYS A 63 -21.44 -9.77 -3.99
N LYS A 64 -21.59 -9.97 -5.29
CA LYS A 64 -22.47 -11.02 -5.84
C LYS A 64 -21.86 -12.40 -5.57
N VAL A 65 -22.69 -13.34 -5.10
CA VAL A 65 -22.35 -14.76 -4.92
C VAL A 65 -23.55 -15.61 -5.31
N ILE A 66 -23.31 -16.87 -5.68
CA ILE A 66 -24.36 -17.84 -6.02
C ILE A 66 -24.58 -18.74 -4.81
N ILE A 67 -25.81 -18.88 -4.35
CA ILE A 67 -26.14 -19.85 -3.31
C ILE A 67 -26.59 -21.14 -3.98
N ASP A 68 -25.75 -22.17 -3.90
CA ASP A 68 -25.99 -23.47 -4.51
C ASP A 68 -26.95 -24.30 -3.65
N GLU A 69 -26.77 -24.26 -2.31
CA GLU A 69 -27.57 -25.04 -1.36
C GLU A 69 -27.78 -24.27 -0.05
N GLY A 70 -28.96 -24.49 0.56
CA GLY A 70 -29.29 -24.04 1.90
C GLY A 70 -30.34 -22.93 1.93
N GLN A 71 -30.72 -22.51 3.16
CA GLN A 71 -31.74 -21.48 3.41
C GLN A 71 -31.09 -20.18 3.81
N PHE A 72 -31.52 -19.10 3.19
CA PHE A 72 -31.02 -17.75 3.40
C PHE A 72 -32.15 -16.73 3.35
N GLN A 73 -31.88 -15.53 3.81
CA GLN A 73 -32.77 -14.38 3.67
C GLN A 73 -31.97 -13.21 3.09
N SER A 74 -32.31 -12.80 1.88
CA SER A 74 -31.72 -11.63 1.23
C SER A 74 -32.71 -10.47 1.18
N ARG A 75 -32.21 -9.24 1.29
CA ARG A 75 -33.02 -8.03 1.09
C ARG A 75 -33.23 -7.81 -0.40
N PRO A 76 -34.46 -7.46 -0.84
CA PRO A 76 -34.70 -7.04 -2.22
C PRO A 76 -33.81 -5.84 -2.59
N THR A 77 -33.26 -5.87 -3.80
CA THR A 77 -32.41 -4.80 -4.32
C THR A 77 -32.60 -4.65 -5.82
N SER A 78 -32.51 -3.41 -6.31
CA SER A 78 -32.50 -3.11 -7.75
C SER A 78 -31.15 -3.36 -8.43
N LEU A 79 -30.13 -3.76 -7.66
CA LEU A 79 -28.76 -4.05 -8.14
C LEU A 79 -28.61 -5.49 -8.69
N LEU A 80 -29.68 -6.28 -8.61
CA LEU A 80 -29.76 -7.63 -9.19
C LEU A 80 -30.85 -7.66 -10.25
N THR A 81 -30.54 -8.25 -11.39
CA THR A 81 -31.53 -8.49 -12.44
C THR A 81 -32.51 -9.58 -12.04
N PRO A 82 -33.71 -9.65 -12.66
CA PRO A 82 -34.64 -10.76 -12.42
C PRO A 82 -34.04 -12.14 -12.76
N ASP A 83 -33.14 -12.21 -13.73
CA ASP A 83 -32.46 -13.45 -14.13
C ASP A 83 -31.42 -13.88 -13.10
N GLU A 84 -30.63 -12.96 -12.59
CA GLU A 84 -29.69 -13.22 -11.49
C GLU A 84 -30.42 -13.73 -10.24
N THR A 85 -31.52 -13.11 -9.90
CA THR A 85 -32.34 -13.54 -8.75
C THR A 85 -32.90 -14.95 -8.96
N ARG A 86 -33.29 -15.32 -10.19
CA ARG A 86 -33.73 -16.69 -10.53
C ARG A 86 -32.59 -17.73 -10.42
N GLN A 87 -31.35 -17.32 -10.62
CA GLN A 87 -30.16 -18.16 -10.48
C GLN A 87 -29.62 -18.19 -9.04
N ASN A 88 -30.38 -17.73 -8.05
CA ASN A 88 -29.95 -17.60 -6.65
C ASN A 88 -28.67 -16.75 -6.48
N ILE A 89 -28.43 -15.79 -7.38
CA ILE A 89 -27.39 -14.80 -7.17
C ILE A 89 -27.90 -13.78 -6.16
N VAL A 90 -27.09 -13.51 -5.15
CA VAL A 90 -27.42 -12.59 -4.06
C VAL A 90 -26.26 -11.65 -3.76
N LEU A 91 -26.55 -10.50 -3.15
CA LEU A 91 -25.53 -9.65 -2.56
C LEU A 91 -25.16 -10.17 -1.18
N ALA A 92 -23.93 -10.62 -0.99
CA ALA A 92 -23.47 -11.19 0.28
C ALA A 92 -23.65 -10.24 1.47
N CYS A 93 -23.51 -8.92 1.26
CA CYS A 93 -23.73 -7.91 2.30
C CYS A 93 -25.20 -7.73 2.71
N GLN A 94 -26.15 -8.16 1.88
CA GLN A 94 -27.58 -8.03 2.14
C GLN A 94 -28.24 -9.39 2.48
N THR A 95 -27.43 -10.46 2.61
CA THR A 95 -27.91 -11.83 2.77
C THR A 95 -27.54 -12.39 4.15
N LYS A 96 -28.54 -13.00 4.84
CA LYS A 96 -28.37 -13.65 6.15
C LYS A 96 -28.35 -15.15 6.03
N VAL A 97 -27.45 -15.78 6.78
CA VAL A 97 -27.31 -17.23 6.90
C VAL A 97 -28.40 -17.77 7.82
N LEU A 98 -29.27 -18.71 7.33
CA LEU A 98 -30.36 -19.34 8.09
C LEU A 98 -30.21 -20.85 8.22
N SER A 99 -29.38 -21.50 7.44
CA SER A 99 -29.00 -22.91 7.51
C SER A 99 -27.54 -23.10 7.13
N ASP A 100 -27.06 -24.34 7.07
CA ASP A 100 -25.83 -24.66 6.37
C ASP A 100 -25.96 -24.21 4.91
N LEU A 101 -24.91 -23.55 4.36
CA LEU A 101 -24.89 -23.02 3.00
C LEU A 101 -23.69 -23.54 2.23
N THR A 102 -23.91 -23.85 0.96
CA THR A 102 -22.84 -24.00 -0.05
C THR A 102 -22.96 -22.83 -1.02
N ILE A 103 -21.86 -22.15 -1.27
CA ILE A 103 -21.82 -20.88 -2.00
C ILE A 103 -20.71 -20.93 -3.02
N THR A 104 -21.04 -20.64 -4.27
CA THR A 104 -20.06 -20.40 -5.33
C THR A 104 -19.74 -18.91 -5.41
N VAL A 105 -18.46 -18.60 -5.27
CA VAL A 105 -17.93 -17.26 -5.46
C VAL A 105 -17.47 -17.12 -6.91
N PRO A 106 -18.08 -16.24 -7.72
CA PRO A 106 -17.65 -16.04 -9.11
C PRO A 106 -16.19 -15.56 -9.17
N ARG A 107 -15.41 -16.06 -10.14
CA ARG A 107 -13.99 -15.72 -10.29
C ARG A 107 -13.72 -14.23 -10.43
N SER A 108 -14.63 -13.48 -11.02
CA SER A 108 -14.58 -12.00 -11.12
C SER A 108 -14.63 -11.28 -9.77
N HIS A 109 -15.02 -11.96 -8.70
CA HIS A 109 -15.19 -11.39 -7.35
C HIS A 109 -14.25 -11.99 -6.31
N THR A 110 -13.37 -12.91 -6.71
CA THR A 110 -12.33 -13.48 -5.86
C THR A 110 -10.97 -12.86 -6.17
N LEU A 111 -10.22 -12.51 -5.12
CA LEU A 111 -8.77 -12.48 -5.24
C LEU A 111 -8.34 -13.96 -5.30
N GLU A 112 -7.97 -14.46 -6.48
CA GLU A 112 -7.30 -15.75 -6.52
C GLU A 112 -6.04 -15.65 -5.69
N THR A 113 -5.92 -16.48 -4.66
CA THR A 113 -4.70 -16.63 -3.85
C THR A 113 -3.51 -17.12 -4.68
N SER A 114 -3.75 -17.60 -5.90
CA SER A 114 -2.74 -17.90 -6.92
C SER A 114 -2.20 -16.65 -7.65
N GLN A 115 -2.79 -15.47 -7.45
CA GLN A 115 -2.22 -14.16 -7.82
C GLN A 115 -1.32 -13.57 -6.72
N ILE A 116 -0.75 -14.40 -5.86
CA ILE A 116 0.52 -14.06 -5.24
C ILE A 116 1.42 -13.66 -6.42
N LEU A 117 1.87 -12.42 -6.41
CA LEU A 117 2.84 -11.90 -7.36
C LEU A 117 3.86 -13.01 -7.62
N MET A 118 3.79 -13.65 -8.80
CA MET A 118 4.75 -14.68 -9.16
C MET A 118 6.14 -14.05 -9.03
N ASP A 119 7.18 -14.81 -8.75
CA ASP A 119 8.57 -14.35 -8.59
C ASP A 119 8.98 -13.30 -9.65
N THR A 120 8.45 -13.40 -10.86
CA THR A 120 8.62 -12.41 -11.95
C THR A 120 8.00 -11.05 -11.67
N ASP A 121 6.89 -10.98 -10.92
CA ASP A 121 6.22 -9.71 -10.61
C ASP A 121 6.82 -9.07 -9.35
N ALA A 122 7.23 -9.86 -8.37
CA ALA A 122 8.02 -9.38 -7.23
C ALA A 122 9.38 -8.83 -7.71
N HIS A 123 10.03 -9.45 -8.69
CA HIS A 123 11.22 -8.90 -9.36
C HIS A 123 10.91 -7.60 -10.11
N ARG A 124 9.78 -7.49 -10.79
CA ARG A 124 9.34 -6.24 -11.43
C ARG A 124 9.20 -5.09 -10.41
N PHE A 125 8.63 -5.35 -9.25
CA PHE A 125 8.54 -4.33 -8.18
C PHE A 125 9.90 -4.06 -7.53
N SER A 126 10.82 -5.02 -7.50
CA SER A 126 12.15 -4.86 -6.92
C SER A 126 13.16 -4.15 -7.83
N GLU A 127 13.06 -4.36 -9.14
CA GLU A 127 13.90 -3.67 -10.14
C GLU A 127 13.57 -2.17 -10.25
N LEU A 128 12.39 -1.78 -9.77
CA LEU A 128 11.85 -0.42 -9.82
C LEU A 128 12.19 0.41 -8.57
N THR A 129 12.88 -0.17 -7.60
CA THR A 129 13.44 0.62 -6.50
C THR A 129 14.63 1.40 -7.06
N GLY A 130 14.39 2.67 -7.40
CA GLY A 130 15.48 3.59 -7.64
C GLY A 130 16.41 3.51 -6.43
N GLU A 131 17.55 2.82 -6.56
CA GLU A 131 18.54 2.86 -5.50
C GLU A 131 18.90 4.32 -5.25
N PRO A 132 18.91 4.80 -4.00
CA PRO A 132 19.42 6.13 -3.72
C PRO A 132 20.80 6.19 -4.34
N GLU A 133 21.11 7.26 -5.08
CA GLU A 133 22.43 7.46 -5.67
C GLU A 133 23.50 7.11 -4.64
N ALA A 134 24.31 6.12 -4.94
CA ALA A 134 25.33 5.62 -4.03
C ALA A 134 26.21 6.80 -3.56
N GLY A 135 26.28 7.04 -2.25
CA GLY A 135 27.11 8.08 -1.66
C GLY A 135 26.40 9.33 -1.15
N VAL A 136 25.06 9.46 -1.28
CA VAL A 136 24.32 10.64 -0.75
C VAL A 136 24.33 10.67 0.78
N PHE A 137 24.12 9.51 1.40
CA PHE A 137 24.20 9.36 2.84
C PHE A 137 25.34 8.43 3.21
N GLU A 138 26.03 8.78 4.29
CA GLU A 138 27.06 7.94 4.89
C GLU A 138 26.42 6.62 5.37
N PHE A 139 27.11 5.50 5.09
CA PHE A 139 26.72 4.20 5.58
C PHE A 139 26.94 4.11 7.08
N ASP A 140 25.87 4.27 7.83
CA ASP A 140 25.84 4.25 9.30
C ASP A 140 24.49 3.66 9.76
N PRO A 141 24.33 2.33 9.67
CA PRO A 141 23.06 1.67 9.92
C PRO A 141 22.50 1.93 11.31
N LEU A 142 21.15 1.96 11.41
CA LEU A 142 20.45 2.16 12.69
C LEU A 142 20.73 1.06 13.71
N VAL A 143 21.09 -0.14 13.24
CA VAL A 143 21.55 -1.27 14.06
C VAL A 143 22.82 -1.81 13.46
N GLN A 144 23.86 -1.86 14.27
CA GLN A 144 25.20 -2.30 13.87
C GLN A 144 25.64 -3.51 14.70
N LYS A 145 26.41 -4.40 14.08
CA LYS A 145 27.10 -5.47 14.78
C LYS A 145 28.61 -5.26 14.65
N ILE A 146 29.28 -5.08 15.77
CA ILE A 146 30.70 -4.82 15.86
C ILE A 146 31.41 -5.97 16.61
N CYS A 147 32.58 -6.33 16.13
CA CYS A 147 33.46 -7.29 16.85
C CYS A 147 34.41 -6.50 17.74
N ILE A 148 34.43 -6.80 18.99
CA ILE A 148 35.30 -6.15 19.98
C ILE A 148 36.19 -7.18 20.69
N GLU A 149 37.40 -6.76 21.00
CA GLU A 149 38.36 -7.51 21.81
C GLU A 149 38.70 -6.64 23.02
N MET A 150 38.58 -7.22 24.20
CA MET A 150 38.82 -6.54 25.47
C MET A 150 39.87 -7.28 26.26
N SER A 151 40.64 -6.56 27.06
CA SER A 151 41.56 -7.20 28.02
C SER A 151 40.77 -7.90 29.12
N ALA A 152 41.15 -9.12 29.47
CA ALA A 152 40.60 -9.81 30.64
C ALA A 152 40.93 -9.04 31.93
N PRO A 153 40.07 -9.09 32.97
CA PRO A 153 40.39 -8.50 34.27
C PRO A 153 41.64 -9.14 34.87
N THR A 154 42.41 -8.34 35.61
CA THR A 154 43.63 -8.77 36.30
C THR A 154 43.59 -8.30 37.75
N VAL A 155 44.53 -8.74 38.55
CA VAL A 155 44.67 -8.27 39.95
C VAL A 155 44.96 -6.77 40.07
N HIS A 156 45.28 -6.10 38.97
CA HIS A 156 45.54 -4.66 38.90
C HIS A 156 44.46 -3.90 38.09
N ASP A 157 43.55 -4.61 37.45
CA ASP A 157 42.43 -4.02 36.69
C ASP A 157 41.12 -4.70 37.12
N HIS A 158 40.39 -4.02 37.99
CA HIS A 158 39.13 -4.47 38.57
C HIS A 158 37.91 -3.85 37.88
N THR A 159 38.08 -3.29 36.68
CA THR A 159 36.94 -2.73 35.90
C THR A 159 35.89 -3.80 35.67
N ALA A 160 34.66 -3.53 36.04
CA ALA A 160 33.57 -4.49 35.87
C ALA A 160 33.30 -4.78 34.38
N ASP A 161 32.87 -5.99 34.08
CA ASP A 161 32.63 -6.46 32.70
C ASP A 161 31.69 -5.54 31.88
N HIS A 162 30.69 -4.98 32.53
CA HIS A 162 29.74 -4.08 31.85
C HIS A 162 30.37 -2.74 31.46
N GLU A 163 31.13 -2.12 32.34
CA GLU A 163 31.87 -0.89 32.08
C GLU A 163 32.96 -1.10 31.03
N ARG A 164 33.65 -2.23 31.10
CA ARG A 164 34.66 -2.69 30.14
C ARG A 164 34.06 -2.80 28.73
N LEU A 165 32.88 -3.45 28.64
CA LEU A 165 32.13 -3.56 27.40
C LEU A 165 31.77 -2.16 26.82
N TYR A 166 31.33 -1.24 27.67
CA TYR A 166 30.96 0.11 27.24
C TYR A 166 32.15 0.92 26.74
N VAL A 167 33.30 0.79 27.36
CA VAL A 167 34.56 1.42 26.90
C VAL A 167 34.89 0.90 25.51
N ALA A 168 34.93 -0.42 25.33
CA ALA A 168 35.27 -1.04 24.06
C ALA A 168 34.30 -0.69 22.93
N ILE A 169 32.99 -0.54 23.22
CA ILE A 169 32.03 -0.10 22.23
C ILE A 169 32.30 1.36 21.81
N ARG A 170 32.60 2.26 22.79
CA ARG A 170 32.86 3.68 22.50
C ARG A 170 34.16 3.92 21.71
N GLU A 171 35.10 2.99 21.75
CA GLU A 171 36.30 3.06 20.91
C GLU A 171 35.99 2.86 19.43
N GLN A 172 34.88 2.19 19.10
CA GLN A 172 34.53 1.87 17.72
C GLN A 172 33.38 2.74 17.16
N ILE A 173 32.46 3.19 18.00
CA ILE A 173 31.30 3.97 17.60
C ILE A 173 31.02 5.14 18.54
N ASP A 174 30.44 6.20 18.02
CA ASP A 174 29.95 7.31 18.84
C ASP A 174 28.67 6.88 19.60
N ALA A 175 28.82 6.57 20.87
CA ALA A 175 27.76 6.10 21.75
C ALA A 175 27.85 6.76 23.14
N PRO A 176 27.58 8.08 23.26
CA PRO A 176 27.75 8.80 24.53
C PRO A 176 26.78 8.30 25.61
N ILE A 177 25.54 8.00 25.23
CA ILE A 177 24.52 7.47 26.14
C ILE A 177 24.21 6.03 25.75
N MET A 178 24.45 5.09 26.65
CA MET A 178 24.28 3.67 26.43
C MET A 178 23.37 3.03 27.46
N GLN A 179 22.68 1.99 27.06
CA GLN A 179 21.89 1.14 27.96
C GLN A 179 22.03 -0.33 27.56
N THR A 180 21.97 -1.19 28.58
CA THR A 180 22.02 -2.65 28.40
C THR A 180 20.80 -3.28 29.06
N GLY A 181 20.11 -4.16 28.34
CA GLY A 181 18.96 -4.85 28.90
C GLY A 181 19.38 -5.89 29.98
N PHE A 182 18.51 -6.07 30.98
CA PHE A 182 18.81 -6.93 32.15
C PHE A 182 19.22 -8.35 31.78
N ARG A 183 18.60 -8.99 30.78
CA ARG A 183 18.98 -10.34 30.34
C ARG A 183 20.40 -10.44 29.76
N ILE A 184 20.88 -9.36 29.13
CA ILE A 184 22.27 -9.32 28.66
C ILE A 184 23.20 -9.26 29.84
N LEU A 185 22.93 -8.37 30.82
CA LEU A 185 23.74 -8.27 32.05
C LEU A 185 23.82 -9.60 32.77
N GLN A 186 22.74 -10.36 32.91
CA GLN A 186 22.72 -11.65 33.55
C GLN A 186 23.64 -12.70 32.91
N ASN A 187 23.92 -12.57 31.61
CA ASN A 187 24.74 -13.54 30.87
C ASN A 187 26.09 -12.96 30.43
N LEU A 188 26.36 -11.68 30.65
CA LEU A 188 27.49 -10.96 30.08
C LEU A 188 28.81 -11.63 30.47
N SER A 189 29.12 -11.76 31.78
CA SER A 189 30.38 -12.31 32.25
C SER A 189 30.61 -13.74 31.75
N ARG A 190 29.55 -14.55 31.68
CA ARG A 190 29.66 -15.90 31.14
C ARG A 190 30.11 -15.89 29.68
N VAL A 191 29.45 -15.08 28.84
CA VAL A 191 29.79 -14.98 27.42
C VAL A 191 31.21 -14.43 27.22
N LEU A 192 31.61 -13.42 28.01
CA LEU A 192 32.95 -12.83 27.92
C LEU A 192 34.03 -13.85 28.28
N ILE A 193 33.83 -14.62 29.34
CA ILE A 193 34.78 -15.66 29.77
C ILE A 193 34.85 -16.81 28.75
N GLU A 194 33.70 -17.30 28.26
CA GLU A 194 33.63 -18.39 27.28
C GLU A 194 34.31 -18.02 25.95
N GLU A 195 34.31 -16.75 25.55
CA GLU A 195 34.86 -16.25 24.30
C GLU A 195 36.19 -15.49 24.48
N ASP A 196 36.88 -15.67 25.62
CA ASP A 196 38.17 -15.04 25.92
C ASP A 196 38.15 -13.51 25.66
N TYR A 197 37.08 -12.83 26.10
CA TYR A 197 36.83 -11.39 25.95
C TYR A 197 36.82 -10.89 24.50
N LYS A 198 36.57 -11.78 23.53
CA LYS A 198 36.39 -11.47 22.09
C LYS A 198 34.97 -11.78 21.68
N VAL A 199 34.15 -10.76 21.55
CA VAL A 199 32.73 -10.90 21.32
C VAL A 199 32.23 -10.05 20.13
N ALA A 200 31.12 -10.48 19.54
CA ALA A 200 30.33 -9.66 18.64
C ALA A 200 29.21 -8.98 19.44
N VAL A 201 29.07 -7.68 19.27
CA VAL A 201 28.07 -6.88 19.97
C VAL A 201 27.14 -6.24 18.96
N THR A 202 25.85 -6.49 19.09
CA THR A 202 24.84 -5.80 18.32
C THR A 202 24.31 -4.61 19.11
N VAL A 203 24.39 -3.42 18.51
CA VAL A 203 23.92 -2.16 19.10
C VAL A 203 22.88 -1.50 18.19
N GLY A 204 21.86 -0.90 18.79
CA GLY A 204 20.81 -0.20 18.05
C GLY A 204 20.54 1.19 18.60
N ARG A 205 20.15 2.11 17.72
CA ARG A 205 19.83 3.52 18.08
C ARG A 205 18.37 3.61 18.52
N ARG A 206 18.14 4.07 19.74
CA ARG A 206 16.80 4.22 20.31
C ARG A 206 16.64 5.55 21.02
N GLY A 207 16.01 6.54 20.38
CA GLY A 207 15.68 7.81 21.00
C GLY A 207 16.89 8.57 21.56
N GLY A 208 18.00 8.61 20.83
CA GLY A 208 19.24 9.26 21.27
C GLY A 208 20.14 8.38 22.16
N THR A 209 19.68 7.19 22.54
CA THR A 209 20.44 6.20 23.32
C THR A 209 20.89 5.07 22.42
N THR A 210 22.13 4.60 22.63
CA THR A 210 22.63 3.34 22.02
C THR A 210 22.29 2.19 22.95
N GLU A 211 21.49 1.25 22.47
CA GLU A 211 21.11 0.07 23.24
C GLU A 211 21.91 -1.14 22.80
N VAL A 212 22.51 -1.87 23.75
CA VAL A 212 23.11 -3.20 23.52
C VAL A 212 21.96 -4.19 23.35
N ILE A 213 21.77 -4.67 22.11
CA ILE A 213 20.73 -5.63 21.72
C ILE A 213 21.17 -7.04 22.04
N GLU A 214 22.45 -7.38 21.72
CA GLU A 214 22.97 -8.72 21.90
C GLU A 214 24.48 -8.71 22.08
N VAL A 215 25.02 -9.71 22.84
CA VAL A 215 26.45 -10.01 22.99
C VAL A 215 26.61 -11.50 22.73
N GLU A 216 27.42 -11.86 21.75
CA GLU A 216 27.51 -13.22 21.23
C GLU A 216 28.94 -13.56 20.74
N PRO A 217 29.26 -14.85 20.47
CA PRO A 217 30.56 -15.25 19.95
C PRO A 217 30.94 -14.53 18.64
N THR A 218 32.23 -14.19 18.48
CA THR A 218 32.74 -13.47 17.28
C THR A 218 32.46 -14.18 15.95
N LYS A 219 32.33 -15.51 15.95
CA LYS A 219 31.92 -16.26 14.74
C LYS A 219 30.58 -15.84 14.17
N ARG A 220 29.70 -15.24 14.96
CA ARG A 220 28.43 -14.64 14.55
C ARG A 220 28.54 -13.15 14.17
N GLY A 221 29.71 -12.55 14.31
CA GLY A 221 29.95 -11.12 14.05
C GLY A 221 29.77 -10.70 12.58
N LYS A 222 29.73 -11.65 11.65
CA LYS A 222 29.59 -11.40 10.21
C LYS A 222 28.14 -11.42 9.72
N THR A 223 27.18 -11.78 10.57
CA THR A 223 25.77 -11.91 10.20
C THR A 223 24.94 -10.86 10.93
N ASN A 224 24.41 -9.89 10.18
CA ASN A 224 23.47 -8.90 10.71
C ASN A 224 22.53 -8.49 9.57
N PHE A 225 21.25 -8.81 9.74
CA PHE A 225 20.24 -8.56 8.72
C PHE A 225 19.12 -7.69 9.24
N ALA A 226 18.39 -7.11 8.31
CA ALA A 226 17.22 -6.29 8.58
C ALA A 226 16.14 -6.53 7.53
N ALA A 227 14.92 -6.11 7.84
CA ALA A 227 13.85 -5.98 6.87
C ALA A 227 13.45 -4.52 6.70
N ALA A 228 13.30 -4.05 5.46
CA ALA A 228 12.57 -2.84 5.15
C ALA A 228 11.20 -3.23 4.60
N VAL A 229 10.13 -2.56 5.06
CA VAL A 229 8.75 -2.93 4.71
C VAL A 229 7.99 -1.68 4.28
N ASP A 230 7.36 -1.79 3.13
CA ASP A 230 6.34 -0.86 2.64
C ASP A 230 4.96 -1.39 3.02
N LEU A 231 4.26 -0.68 3.89
CA LEU A 231 2.93 -1.00 4.38
C LEU A 231 1.85 -0.36 3.49
N GLY A 232 1.76 -0.82 2.25
CA GLY A 232 0.76 -0.32 1.33
C GLY A 232 -0.67 -0.69 1.74
N THR A 233 -1.64 0.14 1.37
CA THR A 233 -3.06 -0.15 1.60
C THR A 233 -3.50 -1.42 0.88
N THR A 234 -2.97 -1.65 -0.31
CA THR A 234 -3.31 -2.78 -1.19
C THR A 234 -2.28 -3.90 -1.12
N THR A 235 -0.99 -3.57 -1.11
CA THR A 235 0.13 -4.52 -1.20
C THR A 235 1.15 -4.21 -0.12
N VAL A 236 1.69 -5.25 0.52
CA VAL A 236 2.81 -5.15 1.47
C VAL A 236 4.06 -5.70 0.79
N VAL A 237 5.14 -4.94 0.79
CA VAL A 237 6.42 -5.32 0.19
C VAL A 237 7.50 -5.36 1.27
N ALA A 238 8.34 -6.38 1.26
CA ALA A 238 9.45 -6.52 2.19
C ALA A 238 10.77 -6.78 1.44
N HIS A 239 11.82 -6.09 1.83
CA HIS A 239 13.19 -6.31 1.39
C HIS A 239 14.03 -6.85 2.55
N LEU A 240 14.74 -7.94 2.33
CA LEU A 240 15.75 -8.46 3.26
C LEU A 240 17.10 -7.82 2.93
N ILE A 241 17.71 -7.19 3.92
CA ILE A 241 18.90 -6.35 3.73
C ILE A 241 20.04 -6.87 4.62
N ASN A 242 21.24 -6.94 4.04
CA ASN A 242 22.47 -7.19 4.80
C ASN A 242 22.99 -5.87 5.38
N LEU A 243 22.97 -5.73 6.69
CA LEU A 243 23.42 -4.52 7.38
C LEU A 243 24.95 -4.35 7.42
N THR A 244 25.73 -5.35 7.00
CA THR A 244 27.20 -5.21 6.97
C THR A 244 27.71 -4.49 5.71
N ASN A 245 26.90 -4.50 4.63
CA ASN A 245 27.27 -3.90 3.35
C ASN A 245 26.15 -3.12 2.65
N GLY A 246 24.95 -3.08 3.23
CA GLY A 246 23.80 -2.36 2.70
C GLY A 246 23.08 -3.01 1.51
N THR A 247 23.49 -4.21 1.08
CA THR A 247 22.89 -4.87 -0.08
C THR A 247 21.52 -5.46 0.23
N THR A 248 20.57 -5.32 -0.71
CA THR A 248 19.33 -6.09 -0.70
C THR A 248 19.64 -7.52 -1.12
N ILE A 249 19.26 -8.49 -0.28
CA ILE A 249 19.54 -9.92 -0.50
C ILE A 249 18.39 -10.58 -1.27
N ASP A 250 17.16 -10.18 -0.93
CA ASP A 250 15.94 -10.78 -1.49
C ASP A 250 14.76 -9.86 -1.23
N THR A 251 13.70 -10.07 -2.01
CA THR A 251 12.47 -9.29 -1.94
C THR A 251 11.25 -10.19 -2.00
N GLU A 252 10.17 -9.81 -1.34
CA GLU A 252 8.90 -10.52 -1.35
C GLU A 252 7.75 -9.54 -1.21
N ALA A 253 6.60 -9.88 -1.77
CA ALA A 253 5.40 -9.05 -1.67
C ALA A 253 4.16 -9.92 -1.46
N THR A 254 3.15 -9.35 -0.80
CA THR A 254 1.85 -9.98 -0.61
C THR A 254 0.74 -8.93 -0.67
N TYR A 255 -0.49 -9.38 -0.88
CA TYR A 255 -1.64 -8.51 -0.69
C TYR A 255 -1.85 -8.24 0.81
N ASN A 256 -2.18 -6.99 1.13
CA ASN A 256 -2.57 -6.62 2.47
C ASN A 256 -3.89 -7.31 2.84
N SER A 257 -3.83 -8.28 3.76
CA SER A 257 -5.00 -9.10 4.14
C SER A 257 -6.13 -8.30 4.81
N GLN A 258 -5.87 -7.05 5.21
CA GLN A 258 -6.90 -6.12 5.70
C GLN A 258 -7.88 -5.67 4.59
N ILE A 259 -7.58 -5.91 3.31
CA ILE A 259 -8.47 -5.55 2.17
C ILE A 259 -9.85 -6.22 2.31
N ASN A 260 -9.93 -7.37 2.98
CA ASN A 260 -11.19 -8.05 3.28
C ASN A 260 -12.16 -7.21 4.12
N PHE A 261 -11.67 -6.17 4.80
CA PHE A 261 -12.42 -5.32 5.71
C PHE A 261 -12.66 -3.91 5.16
N GLY A 262 -12.04 -3.58 4.03
CA GLY A 262 -12.20 -2.32 3.31
C GLY A 262 -11.12 -2.15 2.25
N GLU A 263 -11.51 -1.68 1.07
CA GLU A 263 -10.56 -1.45 -0.03
C GLU A 263 -9.62 -0.30 0.26
N ASP A 264 -10.09 0.72 0.99
CA ASP A 264 -9.30 1.85 1.48
C ASP A 264 -9.17 1.85 3.02
N TYR A 265 -8.23 2.63 3.53
CA TYR A 265 -7.97 2.69 4.97
C TYR A 265 -9.09 3.37 5.77
N ILE A 266 -9.89 4.26 5.18
CA ILE A 266 -11.04 4.90 5.85
C ILE A 266 -12.10 3.84 6.17
N ARG A 267 -12.42 2.98 5.20
CA ARG A 267 -13.37 1.88 5.39
C ARG A 267 -12.88 0.87 6.41
N ARG A 268 -11.57 0.60 6.44
CA ARG A 268 -10.95 -0.26 7.48
C ARG A 268 -11.08 0.35 8.87
N ILE A 269 -10.90 1.66 9.01
CA ILE A 269 -11.10 2.37 10.29
C ILE A 269 -12.57 2.27 10.71
N ILE A 270 -13.52 2.50 9.78
CA ILE A 270 -14.96 2.38 10.05
C ILE A 270 -15.30 0.96 10.53
N TYR A 271 -14.88 -0.05 9.77
CA TYR A 271 -15.11 -1.44 10.14
C TYR A 271 -14.54 -1.78 11.53
N ALA A 272 -13.28 -1.40 11.78
CA ALA A 272 -12.61 -1.65 13.06
C ALA A 272 -13.32 -0.98 14.24
N GLU A 273 -13.81 0.25 14.04
CA GLU A 273 -14.55 0.99 15.06
C GLU A 273 -15.92 0.36 15.35
N GLU A 274 -16.71 0.09 14.30
CA GLU A 274 -18.06 -0.46 14.44
C GLU A 274 -18.08 -1.87 15.02
N ASN A 275 -17.07 -2.68 14.68
CA ASN A 275 -16.96 -4.08 15.10
C ASN A 275 -16.00 -4.29 16.28
N ASN A 276 -15.37 -3.23 16.82
CA ASN A 276 -14.30 -3.29 17.82
C ASN A 276 -13.18 -4.26 17.42
N ALA A 277 -12.74 -4.15 16.15
CA ALA A 277 -11.86 -5.10 15.48
C ALA A 277 -10.41 -4.57 15.29
N PHE A 278 -9.96 -3.63 16.14
CA PHE A 278 -8.59 -3.08 16.04
C PHE A 278 -7.52 -4.16 16.21
N ASP A 279 -7.69 -5.06 17.19
CA ASP A 279 -6.77 -6.20 17.37
C ASP A 279 -6.76 -7.13 16.15
N GLU A 280 -7.90 -7.32 15.48
CA GLU A 280 -7.97 -8.10 14.24
C GLU A 280 -7.21 -7.41 13.12
N MET A 281 -7.37 -6.09 12.95
CA MET A 281 -6.63 -5.32 11.96
C MET A 281 -5.13 -5.41 12.20
N GLN A 282 -4.68 -5.26 13.45
CA GLN A 282 -3.27 -5.43 13.80
C GLN A 282 -2.79 -6.83 13.46
N ASN A 283 -3.49 -7.86 13.93
CA ASN A 283 -3.08 -9.25 13.70
C ASN A 283 -2.94 -9.58 12.22
N ARG A 284 -3.81 -9.04 11.34
CA ARG A 284 -3.73 -9.25 9.90
C ARG A 284 -2.43 -8.68 9.32
N ILE A 285 -2.16 -7.40 9.54
CA ILE A 285 -0.96 -6.76 8.98
C ILE A 285 0.34 -7.31 9.59
N VAL A 286 0.35 -7.63 10.89
CA VAL A 286 1.49 -8.27 11.56
C VAL A 286 1.76 -9.65 10.98
N ASN A 287 0.73 -10.44 10.71
CA ASN A 287 0.88 -11.76 10.09
C ASN A 287 1.39 -11.65 8.65
N ASP A 288 0.93 -10.66 7.87
CA ASP A 288 1.44 -10.42 6.52
C ASP A 288 2.94 -10.11 6.57
N VAL A 289 3.36 -9.20 7.45
CA VAL A 289 4.78 -8.85 7.63
C VAL A 289 5.60 -10.05 8.10
N ASN A 290 5.13 -10.79 9.10
CA ASN A 290 5.82 -11.97 9.62
C ASN A 290 5.97 -13.07 8.55
N SER A 291 4.94 -13.28 7.72
CA SER A 291 4.98 -14.26 6.63
C SER A 291 6.01 -13.89 5.57
N LEU A 292 6.07 -12.60 5.19
CA LEU A 292 7.06 -12.09 4.25
C LEU A 292 8.48 -12.27 4.77
N VAL A 293 8.73 -11.83 6.01
CA VAL A 293 10.07 -11.94 6.64
C VAL A 293 10.48 -13.40 6.80
N ALA A 294 9.58 -14.28 7.22
CA ALA A 294 9.87 -15.71 7.37
C ALA A 294 10.16 -16.39 6.01
N THR A 295 9.41 -16.04 4.95
CA THR A 295 9.65 -16.54 3.59
C THR A 295 11.02 -16.14 3.09
N LEU A 296 11.37 -14.85 3.20
CA LEU A 296 12.68 -14.32 2.82
C LEU A 296 13.83 -14.99 3.58
N ALA A 297 13.69 -15.12 4.90
CA ALA A 297 14.68 -15.75 5.76
C ALA A 297 14.87 -17.24 5.40
N ALA A 298 13.78 -17.99 5.23
CA ALA A 298 13.82 -19.41 4.86
C ALA A 298 14.46 -19.62 3.48
N ARG A 299 14.10 -18.82 2.48
CA ARG A 299 14.66 -18.88 1.10
C ARG A 299 16.17 -18.65 1.11
N ARG A 300 16.66 -17.77 1.97
CA ARG A 300 18.09 -17.44 2.11
C ARG A 300 18.80 -18.20 3.22
N LYS A 301 18.12 -19.12 3.93
CA LYS A 301 18.65 -19.91 5.05
C LYS A 301 19.24 -19.02 6.16
N ILE A 302 18.56 -17.93 6.45
CA ILE A 302 18.89 -16.98 7.51
C ILE A 302 18.03 -17.29 8.73
N ASP A 303 18.63 -17.30 9.93
CA ASP A 303 17.88 -17.41 11.18
C ASP A 303 17.17 -16.08 11.46
N LEU A 304 15.90 -16.13 11.85
CA LEU A 304 15.13 -14.94 12.25
C LEU A 304 15.80 -14.18 13.40
N GLN A 305 16.62 -14.86 14.23
CA GLN A 305 17.39 -14.21 15.30
C GLN A 305 18.54 -13.35 14.76
N ASP A 306 19.02 -13.58 13.54
CA ASP A 306 20.02 -12.75 12.88
C ASP A 306 19.42 -11.50 12.21
N ILE A 307 18.08 -11.40 12.14
CA ILE A 307 17.35 -10.19 11.72
C ILE A 307 17.14 -9.32 12.96
N THR A 308 17.98 -8.30 13.13
CA THR A 308 18.06 -7.50 14.36
C THR A 308 17.23 -6.23 14.34
N THR A 309 16.68 -5.89 13.18
CA THR A 309 15.81 -4.71 13.05
C THR A 309 14.87 -4.83 11.86
N ILE A 310 13.76 -4.12 11.96
CA ILE A 310 12.80 -3.91 10.89
C ILE A 310 12.43 -2.42 10.83
N ILE A 311 12.29 -1.89 9.63
CA ILE A 311 11.82 -0.53 9.41
C ILE A 311 10.59 -0.55 8.50
N CYS A 312 9.57 0.22 8.87
CA CYS A 312 8.31 0.28 8.14
C CYS A 312 8.05 1.71 7.65
N ALA A 313 7.60 1.83 6.40
CA ALA A 313 7.02 3.03 5.84
C ALA A 313 5.62 2.70 5.31
N GLY A 314 4.73 3.68 5.24
CA GLY A 314 3.39 3.52 4.70
C GLY A 314 2.46 4.65 5.11
N ASN A 315 1.22 4.57 4.65
CA ASN A 315 0.19 5.53 5.05
C ASN A 315 0.02 5.59 6.57
N THR A 316 -0.31 6.77 7.10
CA THR A 316 -0.44 7.01 8.55
C THR A 316 -1.36 5.99 9.23
N ALA A 317 -2.51 5.66 8.62
CA ALA A 317 -3.44 4.67 9.18
C ALA A 317 -2.86 3.25 9.19
N MET A 318 -2.06 2.87 8.17
CA MET A 318 -1.41 1.57 8.12
C MET A 318 -0.38 1.40 9.24
N VAL A 319 0.39 2.45 9.54
CA VAL A 319 1.31 2.45 10.69
C VAL A 319 0.54 2.32 12.01
N HIS A 320 -0.62 3.01 12.14
CA HIS A 320 -1.47 2.88 13.33
C HIS A 320 -2.02 1.46 13.50
N PHE A 321 -2.47 0.81 12.43
CA PHE A 321 -2.91 -0.58 12.48
C PHE A 321 -1.77 -1.54 12.85
N LEU A 322 -0.56 -1.37 12.30
CA LEU A 322 0.60 -2.18 12.66
C LEU A 322 0.89 -2.12 14.18
N LEU A 323 0.78 -0.94 14.76
CA LEU A 323 1.13 -0.66 16.15
C LEU A 323 -0.07 -0.75 17.11
N ASN A 324 -1.24 -1.12 16.62
CA ASN A 324 -2.51 -1.10 17.37
C ASN A 324 -2.81 0.26 18.05
N LEU A 325 -2.42 1.34 17.38
CA LEU A 325 -2.76 2.69 17.80
C LEU A 325 -4.14 3.05 17.25
N ASP A 326 -4.95 3.75 18.04
CA ASP A 326 -6.30 4.15 17.63
C ASP A 326 -6.28 5.12 16.43
N PRO A 327 -6.76 4.72 15.23
CA PRO A 327 -6.79 5.56 14.04
C PRO A 327 -8.11 6.34 13.87
N THR A 328 -9.07 6.24 14.79
CA THR A 328 -10.45 6.73 14.59
C THR A 328 -10.52 8.23 14.31
N ARG A 329 -9.60 9.01 14.87
CA ARG A 329 -9.53 10.45 14.65
C ARG A 329 -8.92 10.84 13.31
N ILE A 330 -8.25 9.92 12.60
CA ILE A 330 -7.74 10.17 11.24
C ILE A 330 -8.88 10.53 10.29
N ARG A 331 -10.05 9.87 10.40
CA ARG A 331 -11.20 10.08 9.52
C ARG A 331 -12.21 11.12 10.01
N ARG A 332 -12.02 11.69 11.18
CA ARG A 332 -12.94 12.66 11.79
C ARG A 332 -12.27 14.00 11.96
N GLU A 333 -12.98 15.06 11.61
CA GLU A 333 -12.53 16.42 11.87
C GLU A 333 -12.15 16.60 13.34
N PRO A 334 -10.98 17.16 13.64
CA PRO A 334 -10.03 17.88 12.78
C PRO A 334 -8.94 16.99 12.12
N TYR A 335 -9.19 15.72 11.83
CA TYR A 335 -8.32 14.80 11.09
C TYR A 335 -6.91 14.66 11.69
N THR A 336 -6.84 14.26 12.97
CA THR A 336 -5.57 14.15 13.70
C THR A 336 -5.18 12.69 13.92
N ALA A 337 -3.95 12.35 13.58
CA ALA A 337 -3.36 11.06 13.95
C ALA A 337 -3.02 11.04 15.46
N LEU A 338 -2.99 9.85 16.08
CA LEU A 338 -2.51 9.70 17.46
C LEU A 338 -1.02 10.02 17.55
N ALA A 339 -0.23 9.56 16.57
CA ALA A 339 1.20 9.78 16.51
C ALA A 339 1.67 9.90 15.05
N SER A 340 2.47 10.93 14.76
CA SER A 340 3.19 11.06 13.48
C SER A 340 4.67 10.68 13.62
N PHE A 341 5.22 10.73 14.81
CA PHE A 341 6.59 10.35 15.14
C PHE A 341 6.53 9.27 16.22
N VAL A 342 6.74 8.03 15.82
CA VAL A 342 6.77 6.89 16.75
C VAL A 342 8.22 6.62 17.13
N PRO A 343 8.57 6.58 18.43
CA PRO A 343 9.91 6.21 18.84
C PRO A 343 10.19 4.74 18.50
N PRO A 344 11.46 4.35 18.28
CA PRO A 344 11.81 2.95 18.08
C PRO A 344 11.37 2.08 19.25
N ILE A 345 10.68 0.98 18.96
CA ILE A 345 10.18 0.02 19.96
C ILE A 345 10.79 -1.37 19.74
N ARG A 346 10.55 -2.28 20.66
CA ARG A 346 10.86 -3.70 20.40
C ARG A 346 9.91 -4.26 19.37
N ALA A 347 10.44 -4.90 18.34
CA ALA A 347 9.63 -5.53 17.31
C ALA A 347 8.63 -6.55 17.89
N ALA A 348 9.05 -7.27 18.94
CA ALA A 348 8.20 -8.23 19.66
C ALA A 348 7.00 -7.58 20.36
N GLU A 349 7.06 -6.29 20.76
CA GLU A 349 5.94 -5.57 21.37
C GLU A 349 4.79 -5.34 20.36
N ALA A 350 5.13 -5.22 19.07
CA ALA A 350 4.15 -5.15 17.98
C ALA A 350 3.77 -6.54 17.42
N GLY A 351 4.29 -7.64 17.96
CA GLY A 351 4.04 -9.00 17.47
C GLY A 351 4.90 -9.43 16.29
N ILE A 352 5.92 -8.65 15.91
CA ILE A 352 6.84 -8.98 14.81
C ILE A 352 7.88 -10.02 15.26
N GLN A 353 8.06 -11.05 14.43
CA GLN A 353 8.87 -12.23 14.72
C GLN A 353 10.24 -12.14 14.05
N ILE A 354 11.14 -11.37 14.66
CA ILE A 354 12.57 -11.30 14.35
C ILE A 354 13.37 -11.58 15.63
N ASN A 355 14.64 -11.13 15.70
CA ASN A 355 15.38 -11.19 16.97
C ASN A 355 14.51 -10.68 18.13
N LYS A 356 14.47 -11.43 19.22
CA LYS A 356 13.60 -11.12 20.39
C LYS A 356 13.84 -9.74 21.00
N ARG A 357 15.02 -9.17 20.76
CA ARG A 357 15.41 -7.83 21.21
C ARG A 357 15.54 -6.84 20.06
N GLY A 358 15.23 -7.29 18.84
CA GLY A 358 15.27 -6.50 17.63
C GLY A 358 14.37 -5.26 17.71
N LEU A 359 14.76 -4.23 16.99
CA LEU A 359 14.06 -2.94 16.98
C LEU A 359 13.13 -2.81 15.77
N LEU A 360 11.97 -2.24 16.02
CA LEU A 360 11.04 -1.77 14.99
C LEU A 360 11.13 -0.24 14.91
N TYR A 361 11.41 0.25 13.71
CA TYR A 361 11.33 1.66 13.37
C TYR A 361 10.13 1.89 12.44
N CYS A 362 9.44 2.99 12.63
CA CYS A 362 8.48 3.52 11.66
C CYS A 362 8.97 4.88 11.20
N LEU A 363 8.97 5.12 9.89
CA LEU A 363 9.28 6.45 9.39
C LEU A 363 8.22 7.46 9.87
N PRO A 364 8.58 8.74 10.04
CA PRO A 364 7.63 9.76 10.46
C PRO A 364 6.60 10.05 9.36
N SER A 365 5.36 10.31 9.75
CA SER A 365 4.29 10.81 8.89
C SER A 365 4.19 12.33 8.98
N VAL A 366 3.61 12.98 7.96
CA VAL A 366 3.36 14.43 7.94
C VAL A 366 2.05 14.77 8.65
N ALA A 367 0.97 14.06 8.27
CA ALA A 367 -0.39 14.32 8.73
C ALA A 367 -1.24 13.03 8.70
N ALA A 368 -2.51 13.17 9.04
CA ALA A 368 -3.46 12.06 9.02
C ALA A 368 -3.54 11.33 7.66
N TYR A 369 -3.51 12.09 6.58
CA TYR A 369 -3.66 11.58 5.21
C TYR A 369 -2.37 11.55 4.39
N VAL A 370 -1.26 12.06 4.91
CA VAL A 370 0.05 12.03 4.26
C VAL A 370 1.03 11.30 5.17
N GLY A 371 1.31 10.08 4.81
CA GLY A 371 2.04 9.13 5.61
C GLY A 371 3.55 9.17 5.45
N SER A 372 4.19 8.17 6.00
CA SER A 372 5.63 8.00 5.95
C SER A 372 6.15 7.48 4.60
N ASP A 373 5.29 6.90 3.78
CA ASP A 373 5.50 6.59 2.37
C ASP A 373 5.88 7.84 1.57
N ILE A 374 5.15 8.94 1.78
CA ILE A 374 5.42 10.23 1.12
C ILE A 374 6.69 10.89 1.65
N VAL A 375 6.96 10.80 2.95
CA VAL A 375 8.24 11.25 3.52
C VAL A 375 9.41 10.47 2.90
N ALA A 376 9.26 9.15 2.75
CA ALA A 376 10.22 8.29 2.07
C ALA A 376 10.40 8.71 0.60
N GLY A 377 9.32 9.05 -0.11
CA GLY A 377 9.35 9.54 -1.49
C GLY A 377 10.12 10.84 -1.65
N VAL A 378 9.85 11.81 -0.78
CA VAL A 378 10.58 13.10 -0.78
C VAL A 378 12.06 12.91 -0.43
N LEU A 379 12.37 11.98 0.50
CA LEU A 379 13.74 11.62 0.85
C LEU A 379 14.48 11.04 -0.37
N THR A 380 13.85 10.10 -1.07
CA THR A 380 14.42 9.38 -2.22
C THR A 380 14.63 10.31 -3.43
N THR A 381 13.65 11.15 -3.74
CA THR A 381 13.71 12.12 -4.85
C THR A 381 14.57 13.35 -4.55
N ARG A 382 14.91 13.55 -3.28
CA ARG A 382 15.72 14.67 -2.78
C ARG A 382 15.15 16.07 -3.08
N ILE A 383 13.85 16.20 -3.25
CA ILE A 383 13.18 17.49 -3.48
C ILE A 383 13.61 18.50 -2.42
N TYR A 384 13.68 18.11 -1.15
CA TYR A 384 14.06 18.94 -0.01
C TYR A 384 15.50 19.51 -0.07
N THR A 385 16.29 19.13 -1.07
CA THR A 385 17.66 19.67 -1.30
C THR A 385 17.78 20.52 -2.57
N LYS A 386 16.77 20.46 -3.46
CA LYS A 386 16.78 21.11 -4.77
C LYS A 386 16.38 22.58 -4.67
N LYS A 387 16.95 23.42 -5.53
CA LYS A 387 16.58 24.84 -5.63
C LYS A 387 15.30 25.04 -6.43
N GLY A 388 15.16 24.30 -7.53
CA GLY A 388 14.02 24.37 -8.42
C GLY A 388 12.80 23.67 -7.85
N ILE A 389 11.62 24.12 -8.25
CA ILE A 389 10.34 23.57 -7.79
C ILE A 389 10.12 22.22 -8.44
N SER A 390 9.82 21.22 -7.65
CA SER A 390 9.50 19.88 -8.12
C SER A 390 8.12 19.46 -7.65
N LEU A 391 7.46 18.66 -8.48
CA LEU A 391 6.19 18.01 -8.15
C LEU A 391 6.46 16.52 -7.95
N PHE A 392 6.04 15.97 -6.83
CA PHE A 392 6.03 14.53 -6.57
C PHE A 392 4.59 14.05 -6.49
N ILE A 393 4.29 12.96 -7.18
CA ILE A 393 2.96 12.36 -7.25
C ILE A 393 3.13 10.88 -6.96
N ASP A 394 2.51 10.40 -5.90
CA ASP A 394 2.35 8.96 -5.64
C ASP A 394 0.95 8.55 -6.08
N ILE A 395 0.90 7.64 -7.05
CA ILE A 395 -0.36 7.16 -7.64
C ILE A 395 -0.62 5.75 -7.14
N GLY A 396 -1.52 5.64 -6.19
CA GLY A 396 -2.02 4.39 -5.63
C GLY A 396 -3.54 4.45 -5.43
N THR A 397 -4.03 3.80 -4.39
CA THR A 397 -5.44 3.87 -3.94
C THR A 397 -5.84 5.31 -3.62
N ASN A 398 -4.90 6.12 -3.12
CA ASN A 398 -5.01 7.56 -3.03
C ASN A 398 -4.04 8.21 -4.02
N GLY A 399 -4.21 9.52 -4.24
CA GLY A 399 -3.26 10.33 -5.00
C GLY A 399 -2.61 11.34 -4.06
N GLU A 400 -1.43 11.00 -3.54
CA GLU A 400 -0.67 11.92 -2.72
C GLU A 400 0.22 12.81 -3.61
N VAL A 401 0.21 14.10 -3.31
CA VAL A 401 0.94 15.11 -4.08
C VAL A 401 1.81 15.94 -3.15
N VAL A 402 3.07 16.17 -3.55
CA VAL A 402 3.98 17.11 -2.89
C VAL A 402 4.50 18.11 -3.93
N LEU A 403 4.40 19.38 -3.62
CA LEU A 403 4.93 20.47 -4.43
C LEU A 403 5.92 21.29 -3.59
N GLY A 404 7.09 21.60 -4.15
CA GLY A 404 8.03 22.48 -3.46
C GLY A 404 9.50 22.24 -3.84
N ASN A 405 10.35 22.73 -2.95
CA ASN A 405 11.80 22.69 -3.09
C ASN A 405 12.48 22.65 -1.70
N ARG A 406 13.77 22.96 -1.62
CA ARG A 406 14.50 22.98 -0.35
C ARG A 406 14.03 24.03 0.66
N ASP A 407 13.38 25.09 0.19
CA ASP A 407 13.03 26.26 1.00
C ASP A 407 11.60 26.13 1.56
N TRP A 408 10.71 25.44 0.84
CA TRP A 408 9.33 25.17 1.26
C TRP A 408 8.78 23.91 0.54
N MET A 409 7.87 23.22 1.21
CA MET A 409 7.14 22.09 0.65
C MET A 409 5.70 22.08 1.18
N VAL A 410 4.76 21.83 0.27
CA VAL A 410 3.35 21.61 0.58
C VAL A 410 2.91 20.25 0.08
N CYS A 411 1.97 19.62 0.77
CA CYS A 411 1.46 18.31 0.37
C CYS A 411 -0.03 18.20 0.60
N ALA A 412 -0.66 17.34 -0.18
CA ALA A 412 -2.07 17.00 -0.05
C ALA A 412 -2.28 15.52 -0.42
N SER A 413 -3.40 14.96 0.03
CA SER A 413 -3.87 13.63 -0.39
C SER A 413 -5.27 13.78 -0.97
N SER A 414 -5.49 13.27 -2.17
CA SER A 414 -6.79 13.19 -2.81
C SER A 414 -7.34 11.78 -2.77
N SER A 415 -8.65 11.64 -2.65
CA SER A 415 -9.32 10.35 -2.81
C SER A 415 -9.44 10.02 -4.30
N ALA A 416 -8.36 9.54 -4.91
CA ALA A 416 -8.36 9.11 -6.29
C ALA A 416 -9.24 7.87 -6.51
N GLY A 417 -9.34 7.00 -5.51
CA GLY A 417 -10.00 5.71 -5.60
C GLY A 417 -9.15 4.67 -6.36
N PRO A 418 -9.42 3.38 -6.17
CA PRO A 418 -8.59 2.30 -6.72
C PRO A 418 -8.91 1.93 -8.18
N ALA A 419 -9.58 2.80 -8.96
CA ALA A 419 -10.01 2.47 -10.31
C ALA A 419 -8.83 2.13 -11.24
N PHE A 420 -7.74 2.88 -11.16
CA PHE A 420 -6.51 2.57 -11.90
C PHE A 420 -5.71 1.39 -11.31
N GLU A 421 -6.11 0.83 -10.18
CA GLU A 421 -5.62 -0.46 -9.70
C GLU A 421 -6.51 -1.64 -10.15
N GLY A 422 -7.51 -1.37 -11.00
CA GLY A 422 -8.47 -2.35 -11.52
C GLY A 422 -9.66 -2.62 -10.59
N SER A 423 -9.72 -1.99 -9.41
CA SER A 423 -10.84 -2.13 -8.49
C SER A 423 -12.00 -1.22 -8.89
N GLY A 424 -13.22 -1.77 -8.85
CA GLY A 424 -14.42 -0.99 -9.23
C GLY A 424 -14.63 -0.82 -10.73
N VAL A 425 -13.88 -1.54 -11.55
CA VAL A 425 -14.03 -1.68 -13.00
C VAL A 425 -14.48 -3.11 -13.28
N LYS A 426 -15.41 -3.31 -14.21
CA LYS A 426 -16.07 -4.60 -14.47
C LYS A 426 -15.05 -5.71 -14.78
N ASP A 427 -14.23 -5.51 -15.80
CA ASP A 427 -13.16 -6.43 -16.19
C ASP A 427 -11.78 -5.92 -15.76
N GLY A 428 -11.74 -5.03 -14.77
CA GLY A 428 -10.53 -4.52 -14.17
C GLY A 428 -9.83 -5.59 -13.34
N MET A 429 -8.51 -5.66 -13.46
CA MET A 429 -7.69 -6.54 -12.64
C MET A 429 -6.35 -5.89 -12.33
N ARG A 430 -5.65 -6.44 -11.35
CA ARG A 430 -4.28 -6.02 -11.06
C ARG A 430 -3.32 -6.54 -12.13
N ALA A 431 -2.14 -5.92 -12.21
CA ALA A 431 -1.08 -6.36 -13.10
C ALA A 431 -0.68 -7.81 -12.77
N GLY A 432 -0.91 -8.71 -13.71
CA GLY A 432 -0.64 -10.14 -13.60
C GLY A 432 -0.75 -10.82 -14.96
N ALA A 433 -0.40 -12.08 -15.06
CA ALA A 433 -0.44 -12.81 -16.33
C ALA A 433 -1.82 -12.73 -16.98
N GLY A 434 -1.87 -12.34 -18.25
CA GLY A 434 -3.12 -12.16 -19.02
C GLY A 434 -3.82 -10.82 -18.83
N ALA A 435 -3.35 -9.94 -17.94
CA ALA A 435 -3.88 -8.59 -17.85
C ALA A 435 -3.48 -7.77 -19.08
N ILE A 436 -4.44 -7.12 -19.72
CA ILE A 436 -4.18 -6.16 -20.79
C ILE A 436 -3.43 -4.98 -20.20
N GLU A 437 -2.17 -4.80 -20.57
CA GLU A 437 -1.30 -3.73 -20.08
C GLU A 437 -1.15 -2.57 -21.07
N LYS A 438 -1.44 -2.81 -22.36
CA LYS A 438 -1.41 -1.81 -23.43
C LYS A 438 -2.55 -2.05 -24.40
N LEU A 439 -3.15 -0.96 -24.85
CA LEU A 439 -4.21 -0.95 -25.86
C LEU A 439 -3.97 0.19 -26.85
N THR A 440 -4.19 -0.08 -28.13
CA THR A 440 -4.16 0.93 -29.19
C THR A 440 -5.29 0.64 -30.18
N ILE A 441 -6.07 1.65 -30.54
CA ILE A 441 -7.08 1.59 -31.59
C ILE A 441 -6.44 2.09 -32.89
N LEU A 442 -6.40 1.22 -33.92
CA LEU A 442 -5.81 1.58 -35.21
C LEU A 442 -6.80 2.36 -36.07
N ASN A 443 -6.30 3.01 -37.15
CA ASN A 443 -7.10 3.83 -38.05
C ASN A 443 -8.24 3.06 -38.75
N ASP A 444 -8.16 1.74 -38.84
CA ASP A 444 -9.20 0.86 -39.41
C ASP A 444 -10.24 0.41 -38.35
N GLY A 445 -10.13 0.88 -37.11
CA GLY A 445 -10.97 0.49 -35.97
C GLY A 445 -10.60 -0.85 -35.34
N SER A 446 -9.53 -1.52 -35.79
CA SER A 446 -9.01 -2.72 -35.13
C SER A 446 -8.31 -2.34 -33.82
N ILE A 447 -8.30 -3.27 -32.85
CA ILE A 447 -7.65 -3.06 -31.55
C ILE A 447 -6.43 -3.97 -31.45
N GLU A 448 -5.27 -3.37 -31.21
CA GLU A 448 -4.06 -4.06 -30.81
C GLU A 448 -3.95 -4.09 -29.29
N LEU A 449 -3.75 -5.30 -28.75
CA LEU A 449 -3.62 -5.55 -27.32
C LEU A 449 -2.27 -6.17 -26.99
N ARG A 450 -1.68 -5.76 -25.88
CA ARG A 450 -0.57 -6.45 -25.27
C ARG A 450 -0.94 -6.87 -23.85
N THR A 451 -0.71 -8.15 -23.52
CA THR A 451 -0.97 -8.70 -22.19
C THR A 451 0.32 -9.01 -21.47
N ILE A 452 0.30 -8.88 -20.15
CA ILE A 452 1.41 -9.29 -19.30
C ILE A 452 1.67 -10.78 -19.50
N GLY A 453 2.94 -11.14 -19.76
CA GLY A 453 3.36 -12.52 -20.04
C GLY A 453 3.03 -13.01 -21.44
N ASN A 454 2.53 -12.16 -22.36
CA ASN A 454 2.07 -12.51 -23.70
C ASN A 454 1.09 -13.70 -23.69
N THR A 455 0.29 -13.80 -22.65
CA THR A 455 -0.74 -14.81 -22.49
C THR A 455 -2.09 -14.25 -22.94
N ARG A 456 -3.08 -15.10 -22.99
CA ARG A 456 -4.44 -14.75 -23.36
C ARG A 456 -5.02 -13.67 -22.43
N PRO A 457 -5.74 -12.66 -22.95
CA PRO A 457 -6.37 -11.64 -22.15
C PRO A 457 -7.46 -12.23 -21.23
N VAL A 458 -7.43 -11.83 -19.95
CA VAL A 458 -8.40 -12.24 -18.92
C VAL A 458 -9.01 -11.04 -18.18
N GLY A 459 -8.45 -9.84 -18.39
CA GLY A 459 -8.93 -8.59 -17.81
C GLY A 459 -7.99 -7.43 -18.16
N ILE A 460 -8.18 -6.26 -17.55
CA ILE A 460 -7.47 -5.02 -17.89
C ILE A 460 -6.78 -4.50 -16.63
N CYS A 461 -5.46 -4.33 -16.65
CA CYS A 461 -4.75 -3.69 -15.54
C CYS A 461 -4.69 -2.16 -15.71
N GLY A 462 -4.21 -1.47 -14.70
CA GLY A 462 -4.23 -0.02 -14.62
C GLY A 462 -3.65 0.72 -15.82
N SER A 463 -2.51 0.27 -16.35
CA SER A 463 -1.92 0.85 -17.57
C SER A 463 -2.82 0.63 -18.78
N GLY A 464 -3.42 -0.55 -18.91
CA GLY A 464 -4.40 -0.84 -19.96
C GLY A 464 -5.68 -0.01 -19.83
N LEU A 465 -6.16 0.23 -18.59
CA LEU A 465 -7.31 1.10 -18.34
C LEU A 465 -7.04 2.56 -18.73
N LEU A 466 -5.84 3.04 -18.43
CA LEU A 466 -5.40 4.37 -18.84
C LEU A 466 -5.36 4.50 -20.36
N ASP A 467 -4.69 3.55 -21.05
CA ASP A 467 -4.62 3.51 -22.50
C ASP A 467 -6.02 3.43 -23.10
N THR A 468 -6.89 2.56 -22.54
CA THR A 468 -8.29 2.42 -23.03
C THR A 468 -9.04 3.74 -22.94
N LEU A 469 -9.01 4.44 -21.81
CA LEU A 469 -9.70 5.72 -21.66
C LEU A 469 -9.18 6.77 -22.65
N ALA A 470 -7.88 6.84 -22.82
CA ALA A 470 -7.23 7.78 -23.74
C ALA A 470 -7.56 7.46 -25.21
N GLU A 471 -7.48 6.19 -25.61
CA GLU A 471 -7.78 5.76 -26.99
C GLU A 471 -9.26 5.97 -27.33
N LEU A 472 -10.18 5.66 -26.41
CA LEU A 472 -11.61 5.95 -26.62
C LEU A 472 -11.87 7.45 -26.81
N PHE A 473 -11.15 8.29 -26.06
CA PHE A 473 -11.26 9.74 -26.17
C PHE A 473 -10.68 10.28 -27.48
N VAL A 474 -9.45 9.90 -27.83
CA VAL A 474 -8.76 10.37 -29.04
C VAL A 474 -9.49 9.94 -30.32
N ASN A 475 -10.00 8.70 -30.34
CA ASN A 475 -10.77 8.19 -31.48
C ASN A 475 -12.23 8.67 -31.50
N GLY A 476 -12.62 9.53 -30.55
CA GLY A 476 -13.95 10.15 -30.52
C GLY A 476 -15.10 9.21 -30.22
N ILE A 477 -14.83 8.03 -29.65
CA ILE A 477 -15.82 7.05 -29.19
C ILE A 477 -16.53 7.56 -27.93
N ILE A 478 -15.81 8.25 -27.06
CA ILE A 478 -16.37 9.02 -25.96
C ILE A 478 -16.17 10.51 -26.18
N ASP A 479 -17.02 11.31 -25.57
CA ASP A 479 -16.89 12.77 -25.57
C ASP A 479 -16.00 13.27 -24.41
N ARG A 480 -15.81 14.57 -24.31
CA ARG A 480 -15.02 15.20 -23.24
C ARG A 480 -15.59 14.99 -21.84
N THR A 481 -16.83 14.60 -21.70
CA THR A 481 -17.45 14.26 -20.42
C THR A 481 -17.29 12.78 -20.07
N GLY A 482 -16.63 12.00 -20.93
CA GLY A 482 -16.49 10.55 -20.79
C GLY A 482 -17.72 9.76 -21.22
N ARG A 483 -18.69 10.37 -21.90
CA ARG A 483 -19.91 9.69 -22.36
C ARG A 483 -19.72 9.06 -23.74
N PHE A 484 -20.17 7.81 -23.89
CA PHE A 484 -20.19 7.14 -25.20
C PHE A 484 -21.05 7.91 -26.18
N LYS A 485 -20.50 8.19 -27.38
CA LYS A 485 -21.23 8.77 -28.48
C LYS A 485 -22.05 7.71 -29.22
N THR A 486 -23.18 8.13 -29.82
CA THR A 486 -24.09 7.23 -30.57
C THR A 486 -23.73 7.17 -32.07
N ASN A 487 -22.48 6.91 -32.41
CA ASN A 487 -21.96 7.10 -33.77
C ASN A 487 -21.99 5.83 -34.65
N GLY A 488 -22.78 4.81 -34.30
CA GLY A 488 -22.81 3.56 -35.07
C GLY A 488 -21.53 2.72 -34.93
N GLU A 489 -20.77 2.91 -33.86
CA GLU A 489 -19.57 2.12 -33.54
C GLU A 489 -19.96 0.65 -33.30
N PRO A 490 -19.47 -0.30 -34.12
CA PRO A 490 -19.93 -1.70 -34.06
C PRO A 490 -19.59 -2.40 -32.74
N ARG A 491 -18.57 -1.91 -32.01
CA ARG A 491 -18.13 -2.47 -30.73
C ARG A 491 -18.89 -1.89 -29.53
N LEU A 492 -19.73 -0.88 -29.76
CA LEU A 492 -20.57 -0.29 -28.72
C LEU A 492 -21.87 -1.08 -28.60
N THR A 493 -22.05 -1.75 -27.48
CA THR A 493 -23.19 -2.62 -27.19
C THR A 493 -23.92 -2.19 -25.93
N GLU A 494 -25.12 -2.71 -25.71
CA GLU A 494 -25.83 -2.57 -24.44
C GLU A 494 -25.61 -3.83 -23.61
N GLY A 495 -25.13 -3.66 -22.37
CA GLY A 495 -24.93 -4.74 -21.42
C GLY A 495 -25.75 -4.52 -20.14
N ASP A 496 -25.53 -5.37 -19.13
CA ASP A 496 -26.27 -5.31 -17.85
C ASP A 496 -26.07 -4.01 -17.06
N GLU A 497 -24.90 -3.37 -17.22
CA GLU A 497 -24.55 -2.09 -16.57
C GLU A 497 -24.74 -0.89 -17.52
N GLY A 498 -25.54 -1.04 -18.60
CA GLY A 498 -25.77 -0.05 -19.63
C GLY A 498 -24.78 -0.16 -20.78
N ARG A 499 -24.48 0.98 -21.42
CA ARG A 499 -23.55 0.98 -22.58
C ARG A 499 -22.15 0.50 -22.20
N GLN A 500 -21.60 -0.35 -23.05
CA GLN A 500 -20.28 -0.89 -22.91
C GLN A 500 -19.56 -0.97 -24.26
N PHE A 501 -18.23 -0.80 -24.25
CA PHE A 501 -17.39 -0.95 -25.43
C PHE A 501 -16.60 -2.26 -25.34
N GLN A 502 -16.70 -3.08 -26.38
CA GLN A 502 -16.07 -4.40 -26.44
C GLN A 502 -14.61 -4.30 -26.89
N LEU A 503 -13.69 -4.63 -25.96
CA LEU A 503 -12.24 -4.69 -26.22
C LEU A 503 -11.84 -6.04 -26.82
N VAL A 504 -12.36 -7.12 -26.24
CA VAL A 504 -12.12 -8.48 -26.70
C VAL A 504 -13.47 -9.16 -26.93
N PRO A 505 -13.77 -9.64 -28.14
CA PRO A 505 -15.02 -10.35 -28.41
C PRO A 505 -15.06 -11.70 -27.69
N PRO A 506 -16.25 -12.25 -27.38
CA PRO A 506 -16.37 -13.58 -26.80
C PRO A 506 -15.84 -14.66 -27.76
N GLY A 507 -15.23 -15.69 -27.23
CA GLY A 507 -14.68 -16.81 -28.01
C GLY A 507 -14.96 -18.17 -27.37
N ASN A 508 -14.64 -19.27 -28.08
CA ASN A 508 -14.97 -20.65 -27.66
C ASN A 508 -14.49 -21.03 -26.27
N ASN A 509 -13.54 -20.29 -25.70
CA ASN A 509 -12.94 -20.58 -24.40
C ASN A 509 -12.64 -19.29 -23.57
N HIS A 510 -13.21 -18.14 -23.88
CA HIS A 510 -13.03 -16.90 -23.11
C HIS A 510 -14.33 -16.06 -23.12
N GLN A 511 -14.55 -15.38 -22.01
CA GLN A 511 -15.56 -14.36 -21.92
C GLN A 511 -15.10 -13.11 -22.69
N GLU A 512 -16.04 -12.28 -23.10
CA GLU A 512 -15.74 -10.96 -23.62
C GLU A 512 -15.07 -10.12 -22.54
N ILE A 513 -14.25 -9.16 -22.96
CA ILE A 513 -13.70 -8.13 -22.08
C ILE A 513 -14.24 -6.78 -22.58
N VAL A 514 -14.87 -6.06 -21.67
CA VAL A 514 -15.55 -4.79 -21.97
C VAL A 514 -15.10 -3.70 -21.01
N ILE A 515 -15.35 -2.44 -21.41
CA ILE A 515 -15.35 -1.29 -20.52
C ILE A 515 -16.74 -0.67 -20.53
N THR A 516 -17.35 -0.47 -19.38
CA THR A 516 -18.71 0.04 -19.22
C THR A 516 -18.72 1.56 -19.00
N GLN A 517 -19.88 2.20 -19.16
CA GLN A 517 -20.01 3.62 -18.82
C GLN A 517 -19.71 3.91 -17.33
N PRO A 518 -20.19 3.11 -16.35
CA PRO A 518 -19.78 3.26 -14.96
C PRO A 518 -18.26 3.15 -14.73
N ASP A 519 -17.56 2.27 -15.47
CA ASP A 519 -16.12 2.15 -15.39
C ASP A 519 -15.41 3.43 -15.82
N ILE A 520 -15.84 3.99 -16.97
CA ILE A 520 -15.32 5.27 -17.48
C ILE A 520 -15.56 6.39 -16.46
N ASP A 521 -16.77 6.44 -15.87
CA ASP A 521 -17.11 7.44 -14.85
C ASP A 521 -16.20 7.32 -13.61
N ASN A 522 -15.81 6.09 -13.22
CA ASN A 522 -14.87 5.84 -12.13
C ASN A 522 -13.45 6.30 -12.48
N LEU A 523 -12.96 5.98 -13.68
CA LEU A 523 -11.65 6.40 -14.15
C LEU A 523 -11.53 7.92 -14.27
N VAL A 524 -12.57 8.58 -14.81
CA VAL A 524 -12.63 10.05 -14.90
C VAL A 524 -12.62 10.70 -13.52
N ARG A 525 -13.34 10.15 -12.54
CA ARG A 525 -13.30 10.64 -11.15
C ARG A 525 -11.91 10.48 -10.53
N SER A 526 -11.28 9.34 -10.74
CA SER A 526 -9.94 9.06 -10.20
C SER A 526 -8.91 10.05 -10.74
N LYS A 527 -8.86 10.27 -12.05
CA LYS A 527 -7.92 11.21 -12.65
C LYS A 527 -8.23 12.66 -12.22
N ALA A 528 -9.51 13.01 -12.07
CA ALA A 528 -9.91 14.34 -11.63
C ALA A 528 -9.42 14.65 -10.21
N GLY A 529 -9.49 13.67 -9.30
CA GLY A 529 -8.97 13.83 -7.94
C GLY A 529 -7.48 14.17 -7.91
N VAL A 530 -6.68 13.43 -8.67
CA VAL A 530 -5.22 13.66 -8.75
C VAL A 530 -4.91 15.03 -9.34
N PHE A 531 -5.51 15.37 -10.49
CA PHE A 531 -5.24 16.64 -11.17
C PHE A 531 -5.72 17.84 -10.38
N ALA A 532 -6.90 17.77 -9.76
CA ALA A 532 -7.41 18.84 -8.91
C ALA A 532 -6.52 19.09 -7.69
N ALA A 533 -5.97 18.05 -7.07
CA ALA A 533 -5.01 18.22 -5.99
C ALA A 533 -3.74 18.97 -6.44
N ILE A 534 -3.20 18.60 -7.60
CA ILE A 534 -2.05 19.28 -8.21
C ILE A 534 -2.37 20.76 -8.43
N ARG A 535 -3.51 21.07 -9.06
CA ARG A 535 -3.94 22.44 -9.38
C ARG A 535 -4.12 23.29 -8.14
N VAL A 536 -4.80 22.77 -7.13
CA VAL A 536 -5.03 23.48 -5.87
C VAL A 536 -3.71 23.81 -5.17
N LEU A 537 -2.76 22.88 -5.10
CA LEU A 537 -1.45 23.17 -4.53
C LEU A 537 -0.68 24.23 -5.32
N MET A 538 -0.71 24.13 -6.66
CA MET A 538 -0.06 25.12 -7.53
C MET A 538 -0.68 26.53 -7.38
N GLU A 539 -1.99 26.63 -7.36
CA GLU A 539 -2.71 27.90 -7.16
C GLU A 539 -2.44 28.49 -5.76
N SER A 540 -2.48 27.66 -4.72
CA SER A 540 -2.23 28.08 -3.34
C SER A 540 -0.80 28.61 -3.13
N THR A 541 0.15 28.12 -3.92
CA THR A 541 1.56 28.53 -3.88
C THR A 541 1.92 29.52 -4.99
N GLN A 542 0.97 29.94 -5.83
CA GLN A 542 1.18 30.80 -6.99
C GLN A 542 2.24 30.25 -7.97
N THR A 543 2.35 28.91 -8.02
CA THR A 543 3.29 28.21 -8.91
C THR A 543 2.60 27.94 -10.27
N LYS A 544 3.31 28.18 -11.37
CA LYS A 544 2.85 27.86 -12.72
C LYS A 544 3.50 26.57 -13.23
N LEU A 545 2.94 25.96 -14.28
CA LEU A 545 3.51 24.75 -14.90
C LEU A 545 4.93 24.97 -15.43
N GLU A 546 5.23 26.17 -15.90
CA GLU A 546 6.54 26.58 -16.42
C GLU A 546 7.62 26.58 -15.33
N ASP A 547 7.23 26.86 -14.08
CA ASP A 547 8.12 26.93 -12.93
C ASP A 547 8.59 25.56 -12.44
N LEU A 548 7.94 24.48 -12.93
CA LEU A 548 8.30 23.12 -12.54
C LEU A 548 9.59 22.69 -13.25
N ASP A 549 10.61 22.35 -12.46
CA ASP A 549 11.86 21.77 -12.95
C ASP A 549 11.74 20.27 -13.23
N ALA A 550 11.01 19.56 -12.38
CA ALA A 550 10.83 18.11 -12.51
C ALA A 550 9.48 17.65 -11.90
N ILE A 551 8.95 16.56 -12.46
CA ILE A 551 7.82 15.82 -11.93
C ILE A 551 8.27 14.39 -11.65
N TYR A 552 8.12 13.93 -10.42
CA TYR A 552 8.45 12.57 -9.98
C TYR A 552 7.18 11.77 -9.81
N LEU A 553 7.07 10.66 -10.54
CA LEU A 553 5.95 9.73 -10.44
C LEU A 553 6.37 8.50 -9.65
N ALA A 554 5.74 8.28 -8.51
CA ALA A 554 5.94 7.12 -7.65
C ALA A 554 4.72 6.19 -7.66
N GLY A 555 4.84 5.07 -6.98
CA GLY A 555 3.83 4.04 -6.86
C GLY A 555 4.03 2.87 -7.81
N GLY A 556 3.49 1.70 -7.44
CA GLY A 556 3.64 0.48 -8.23
C GLY A 556 3.00 0.53 -9.63
N PHE A 557 2.00 1.37 -9.80
CA PHE A 557 1.33 1.63 -11.07
C PHE A 557 2.17 2.49 -12.02
N GLY A 558 2.96 3.45 -11.48
CA GLY A 558 3.68 4.48 -12.25
C GLY A 558 4.62 3.95 -13.32
N ASN A 559 5.31 2.83 -13.09
CA ASN A 559 6.36 2.32 -13.99
C ASN A 559 5.87 1.81 -15.35
N PHE A 560 4.60 1.49 -15.47
CA PHE A 560 3.97 1.01 -16.69
C PHE A 560 3.01 2.04 -17.30
N LEU A 561 2.92 3.22 -16.67
CA LEU A 561 2.05 4.29 -17.11
C LEU A 561 2.57 4.89 -18.42
N ASN A 562 1.72 4.97 -19.42
CA ASN A 562 1.99 5.75 -20.63
C ASN A 562 1.81 7.25 -20.32
N ILE A 563 2.92 7.98 -20.16
CA ILE A 563 2.88 9.40 -19.78
C ILE A 563 2.04 10.22 -20.77
N ARG A 564 2.16 9.96 -22.07
CA ARG A 564 1.38 10.67 -23.09
C ARG A 564 -0.12 10.46 -22.89
N GLN A 565 -0.53 9.23 -22.65
CA GLN A 565 -1.95 8.92 -22.42
C GLN A 565 -2.44 9.53 -21.10
N ALA A 566 -1.59 9.56 -20.06
CA ALA A 566 -1.93 10.21 -18.80
C ALA A 566 -2.13 11.74 -18.95
N VAL A 567 -1.32 12.39 -19.78
CA VAL A 567 -1.52 13.81 -20.17
C VAL A 567 -2.76 13.95 -21.04
N THR A 568 -2.98 13.04 -22.01
CA THR A 568 -4.13 13.06 -22.93
C THR A 568 -5.47 13.04 -22.19
N ILE A 569 -5.57 12.26 -21.11
CA ILE A 569 -6.79 12.24 -20.29
C ILE A 569 -6.85 13.37 -19.25
N GLY A 570 -5.76 14.12 -19.07
CA GLY A 570 -5.65 15.18 -18.06
C GLY A 570 -5.47 14.67 -16.64
N MET A 571 -4.75 13.56 -16.47
CA MET A 571 -4.35 13.05 -15.16
C MET A 571 -3.04 13.70 -14.71
N LEU A 572 -2.11 13.93 -15.63
CA LEU A 572 -0.83 14.59 -15.40
C LEU A 572 -0.78 15.95 -16.10
N PRO A 573 -0.02 16.92 -15.58
CA PRO A 573 0.21 18.20 -16.23
C PRO A 573 0.87 18.05 -17.61
N ASP A 574 0.48 18.90 -18.55
CA ASP A 574 1.07 18.96 -19.89
C ASP A 574 2.36 19.78 -19.86
N VAL A 575 3.46 19.09 -19.58
CA VAL A 575 4.82 19.64 -19.57
C VAL A 575 5.72 18.81 -20.49
N PRO A 576 6.90 19.33 -20.88
CA PRO A 576 7.88 18.54 -21.63
C PRO A 576 8.16 17.19 -20.95
N LEU A 577 8.09 16.09 -21.72
CA LEU A 577 8.17 14.72 -21.19
C LEU A 577 9.48 14.44 -20.46
N GLU A 578 10.56 15.12 -20.82
CA GLU A 578 11.86 15.03 -20.15
C GLU A 578 11.87 15.53 -18.71
N LYS A 579 10.89 16.34 -18.33
CA LYS A 579 10.69 16.76 -16.93
C LYS A 579 10.02 15.69 -16.07
N ILE A 580 9.40 14.67 -16.67
CA ILE A 580 8.65 13.63 -15.97
C ILE A 580 9.53 12.39 -15.80
N GLN A 581 9.73 11.97 -14.56
CA GLN A 581 10.59 10.84 -14.20
C GLN A 581 9.84 9.82 -13.35
N PHE A 582 9.91 8.56 -13.74
CA PHE A 582 9.46 7.47 -12.89
C PHE A 582 10.51 7.16 -11.83
N VAL A 583 10.09 7.02 -10.59
CA VAL A 583 10.97 6.79 -9.44
C VAL A 583 10.63 5.50 -8.67
N GLY A 584 9.71 4.71 -9.18
CA GLY A 584 9.37 3.39 -8.64
C GLY A 584 8.70 3.42 -7.26
N ASN A 585 8.90 2.35 -6.49
CA ASN A 585 8.43 2.28 -5.10
C ASN A 585 9.38 3.05 -4.18
N THR A 586 9.13 4.34 -4.04
CA THR A 586 9.95 5.23 -3.21
C THR A 586 9.75 4.99 -1.70
N SER A 587 8.64 4.39 -1.30
CA SER A 587 8.35 4.04 0.10
C SER A 587 9.40 3.05 0.62
N ILE A 588 9.58 1.91 -0.07
CA ILE A 588 10.58 0.91 0.31
C ILE A 588 12.02 1.43 0.14
N ALA A 589 12.29 2.21 -0.91
CA ALA A 589 13.61 2.78 -1.16
C ALA A 589 14.02 3.75 -0.05
N GLY A 590 13.11 4.63 0.38
CA GLY A 590 13.34 5.55 1.49
C GLY A 590 13.47 4.83 2.82
N ALA A 591 12.67 3.79 3.08
CA ALA A 591 12.80 2.95 4.27
C ALA A 591 14.19 2.28 4.33
N LYS A 592 14.66 1.68 3.23
CA LYS A 592 16.01 1.13 3.11
C LYS A 592 17.09 2.19 3.37
N THR A 593 16.95 3.37 2.77
CA THR A 593 17.90 4.49 2.94
C THR A 593 18.03 4.89 4.41
N VAL A 594 16.89 5.04 5.11
CA VAL A 594 16.87 5.38 6.54
C VAL A 594 17.47 4.26 7.39
N LEU A 595 17.16 3.01 7.07
CA LEU A 595 17.71 1.84 7.77
C LEU A 595 19.25 1.84 7.75
N LEU A 596 19.84 2.25 6.63
CA LEU A 596 21.29 2.22 6.38
C LEU A 596 22.02 3.51 6.80
N SER A 597 21.30 4.56 7.27
CA SER A 597 21.94 5.82 7.66
C SER A 597 21.16 6.61 8.71
N GLN A 598 21.83 6.87 9.84
CA GLN A 598 21.28 7.75 10.88
C GLN A 598 21.07 9.19 10.37
N LYS A 599 21.89 9.66 9.42
CA LYS A 599 21.72 10.99 8.79
C LYS A 599 20.44 11.01 7.95
N ALA A 600 20.10 9.91 7.29
CA ALA A 600 18.87 9.78 6.52
C ALA A 600 17.62 9.78 7.45
N LEU A 601 17.69 9.15 8.62
CA LEU A 601 16.61 9.22 9.61
C LEU A 601 16.35 10.67 10.05
N LYS A 602 17.41 11.41 10.39
CA LYS A 602 17.30 12.84 10.74
C LYS A 602 16.76 13.69 9.58
N ALA A 603 17.13 13.35 8.34
CA ALA A 603 16.59 14.00 7.16
C ALA A 603 15.09 13.72 6.99
N ALA A 604 14.65 12.47 7.15
CA ALA A 604 13.24 12.09 7.10
C ALA A 604 12.41 12.82 8.18
N GLU A 605 12.92 12.91 9.41
CA GLU A 605 12.28 13.69 10.48
C GLU A 605 12.17 15.19 10.14
N LYS A 606 13.22 15.76 9.53
CA LYS A 606 13.20 17.15 9.08
C LYS A 606 12.18 17.36 7.97
N ILE A 607 12.15 16.46 6.97
CA ILE A 607 11.18 16.49 5.86
C ILE A 607 9.76 16.49 6.42
N ALA A 608 9.41 15.54 7.29
CA ALA A 608 8.08 15.44 7.87
C ALA A 608 7.66 16.71 8.62
N LYS A 609 8.60 17.36 9.33
CA LYS A 609 8.34 18.61 10.07
C LYS A 609 8.26 19.84 9.17
N SER A 610 8.88 19.82 7.98
CA SER A 610 8.95 20.98 7.09
C SER A 610 7.84 21.01 6.03
N MET A 611 7.15 19.89 5.80
CA MET A 611 6.02 19.86 4.87
C MET A 611 4.75 20.43 5.51
N THR A 612 4.09 21.33 4.79
CA THR A 612 2.77 21.85 5.17
C THR A 612 1.68 21.04 4.50
N TYR A 613 0.82 20.41 5.30
CA TYR A 613 -0.33 19.67 4.80
C TYR A 613 -1.48 20.61 4.44
N PHE A 614 -2.03 20.45 3.24
CA PHE A 614 -3.24 21.11 2.75
C PHE A 614 -4.41 20.12 2.79
N ASP A 615 -5.43 20.47 3.58
CA ASP A 615 -6.70 19.76 3.53
C ASP A 615 -7.51 20.23 2.32
N LEU A 616 -7.55 19.39 1.29
CA LEU A 616 -8.26 19.69 0.04
C LEU A 616 -9.76 19.90 0.26
N MET A 617 -10.38 19.17 1.18
CA MET A 617 -11.83 19.23 1.40
C MET A 617 -12.28 20.56 2.04
N SER A 618 -11.42 21.19 2.82
CA SER A 618 -11.67 22.51 3.40
C SER A 618 -11.26 23.65 2.46
N HIS A 619 -10.60 23.37 1.33
CA HIS A 619 -10.19 24.40 0.37
C HIS A 619 -11.34 24.81 -0.54
N ILE A 620 -11.70 26.09 -0.55
CA ILE A 620 -12.89 26.64 -1.24
C ILE A 620 -12.92 26.30 -2.75
N GLY A 621 -11.78 26.28 -3.43
CA GLY A 621 -11.68 26.04 -4.87
C GLY A 621 -11.56 24.56 -5.28
N TYR A 622 -11.42 23.62 -4.33
CA TYR A 622 -11.12 22.22 -4.67
C TYR A 622 -12.25 21.54 -5.44
N MET A 623 -13.50 21.70 -4.99
CA MET A 623 -14.64 21.07 -5.67
C MET A 623 -14.89 21.65 -7.06
N ASP A 624 -14.67 22.94 -7.24
CA ASP A 624 -14.79 23.58 -8.56
C ASP A 624 -13.72 23.04 -9.51
N GLU A 625 -12.49 22.92 -9.03
CA GLU A 625 -11.39 22.37 -9.83
C GLU A 625 -11.58 20.87 -10.12
N PHE A 626 -12.10 20.10 -9.16
CA PHE A 626 -12.47 18.70 -9.37
C PHE A 626 -13.52 18.54 -10.49
N ILE A 627 -14.54 19.40 -10.51
CA ILE A 627 -15.55 19.39 -11.58
C ILE A 627 -14.91 19.74 -12.94
N ARG A 628 -14.03 20.74 -12.98
CA ARG A 628 -13.29 21.12 -14.20
C ARG A 628 -12.40 19.98 -14.69
N ALA A 629 -11.70 19.34 -13.76
CA ALA A 629 -10.85 18.20 -14.04
C ALA A 629 -11.63 16.92 -14.39
N SER A 630 -12.93 16.84 -14.16
CA SER A 630 -13.77 15.71 -14.60
C SER A 630 -14.05 15.70 -16.11
N PHE A 631 -13.53 16.66 -16.87
CA PHE A 631 -13.52 16.64 -18.32
C PHE A 631 -12.20 16.08 -18.87
N LEU A 632 -12.23 15.54 -20.07
CA LEU A 632 -11.06 15.03 -20.79
C LEU A 632 -10.52 16.11 -21.77
N PRO A 633 -9.28 16.57 -21.65
CA PRO A 633 -8.41 16.46 -20.48
C PRO A 633 -8.87 17.34 -19.31
N HIS A 634 -9.48 18.50 -19.59
CA HIS A 634 -9.90 19.51 -18.64
C HIS A 634 -10.88 20.49 -19.30
N THR A 635 -11.70 21.24 -18.55
CA THR A 635 -12.56 22.28 -19.15
C THR A 635 -11.73 23.36 -19.82
N ASP A 636 -10.63 23.78 -19.20
CA ASP A 636 -9.66 24.73 -19.75
C ASP A 636 -8.61 23.99 -20.58
N LEU A 637 -8.75 24.05 -21.91
CA LEU A 637 -7.83 23.40 -22.85
C LEU A 637 -6.48 24.11 -22.98
N SER A 638 -6.34 25.34 -22.49
CA SER A 638 -5.07 26.04 -22.53
C SER A 638 -4.01 25.38 -21.64
N LEU A 639 -4.46 24.59 -20.63
CA LEU A 639 -3.59 23.78 -19.79
C LEU A 639 -3.02 22.55 -20.49
N PHE A 640 -3.58 22.16 -21.66
CA PHE A 640 -3.22 20.96 -22.41
C PHE A 640 -2.99 21.24 -23.90
N PRO A 641 -2.02 22.08 -24.25
CA PRO A 641 -1.77 22.47 -25.63
C PRO A 641 -1.41 21.27 -26.53
N SER A 642 -0.63 20.29 -26.02
CA SER A 642 -0.23 19.11 -26.81
C SER A 642 -1.39 18.21 -27.17
N VAL A 643 -2.41 18.12 -26.32
CA VAL A 643 -3.63 17.32 -26.55
C VAL A 643 -4.52 18.00 -27.57
N THR A 644 -4.66 19.32 -27.50
CA THR A 644 -5.49 20.10 -28.43
C THR A 644 -5.02 19.98 -29.87
N GLU A 645 -3.73 19.83 -30.09
CA GLU A 645 -3.15 19.60 -31.43
C GLU A 645 -3.43 18.18 -31.95
N SER A 646 -3.43 17.17 -31.07
CA SER A 646 -3.65 15.77 -31.45
C SER A 646 -5.11 15.42 -31.73
N VAL A 647 -6.05 16.04 -31.04
CA VAL A 647 -7.51 15.81 -31.20
C VAL A 647 -8.10 16.56 -32.41
N LYS A 648 -7.38 17.55 -32.97
CA LYS A 648 -7.77 18.27 -34.21
C LYS A 648 -7.37 17.54 -35.50
N ARG A 649 -6.57 16.49 -35.41
CA ARG A 649 -6.17 15.63 -36.53
C ARG A 649 -7.10 14.44 -36.66
#